data_62425de64fe9edc40f463b5943ca086e
#
_entry.id   62425de64fe9edc40f463b5943ca086e
#
_cell.length_a   1.000
_cell.length_b   1.000
_cell.length_c   1.000
_cell.angle_alpha   90.00
_cell.angle_beta   90.00
_cell.angle_gamma   90.00
#
_symmetry.space_group_name_H-M   'P 1'
#
loop_
_entity.id
_entity.type
_entity.pdbx_description
1 polymer ?
#
loop_
_entity_poly.entity_id
_entity_poly.type
_entity_poly.pdbx_seq_one_letter_code
_entity_poly.pdbx_strand_id
1 'polypeptide(L)'
;MPATQARDRKTARAVRVLSFILLSVFSTLPAAGVSGQAPGAGTQWYVLRLGGTPVGYVREETSLRGAGPSAVHVSDSTMKMVINRLGSKVEIEALTKSEETADGRLRKIAYELRASVLATKSEALIKDGVIEVKSQAGGKSYSRSIAYSGELLGPEGVRRLSLAQVRKPGDRIEFQTFSSESEAVSRGSQTALAWEDILLDGKIVLLLKVEEVLAADGVKTVSWLDEKREVRRQEAPTPFGTAEIVGSTKEEALAAAGGGFLPEEIYSRSIIHSNIRLPRARTMAFLKVRLTRRGEGTAWPEFAGPSPKAVERTAKTIDLELRRPDVPPPARLPLPKFDADREFLEPNATIQSDDLALRRTALEALAGESDVWKAGLKLERWVAEHMSFDLGIALAPSSELFKNRRGTCLGYATLLAALARAAGIPSRVVIGYVYVLGIFGGHAWTEIRVGGTWMPLDAAIVSPGAADAAHIGLSASSFRDGSGSLVSGPVQAVFGQVDIRILEYAGPDGKRVVVPETAKSYTIEGDVYHNSWLGLSLVKPSRFAFGRLDAVWPDTTVVEMAGPDGAKAVLQEGYFTPWAKAEAAAAEALARFAGPGKPERATKEGRTVLSLSQGEKAAAAVLDGPVFWMLTSAGRNAAGVLAELLRGFSLNYQTHT
;
A
#
# COMPACT_ATOMS: atom_id res chain seq x y z
N MET A 1 -19.09 -29.48 16.72
CA MET A 1 -18.21 -28.29 16.64
C MET A 1 -18.04 -27.97 15.18
N PRO A 2 -18.67 -26.90 14.70
CA PRO A 2 -18.05 -25.88 13.86
C PRO A 2 -18.72 -24.51 14.08
N ALA A 3 -18.31 -23.74 15.07
CA ALA A 3 -18.88 -22.41 15.31
C ALA A 3 -17.84 -21.27 15.34
N THR A 4 -16.56 -21.58 15.14
CA THR A 4 -15.47 -20.58 15.29
C THR A 4 -14.94 -20.03 13.96
N GLN A 5 -15.24 -20.64 12.83
CA GLN A 5 -14.78 -20.15 11.52
C GLN A 5 -15.67 -19.08 10.85
N ALA A 6 -16.85 -18.82 11.39
CA ALA A 6 -17.81 -17.88 10.82
C ALA A 6 -17.60 -16.41 11.27
N ARG A 7 -16.82 -16.18 12.33
CA ARG A 7 -16.62 -14.83 12.90
C ARG A 7 -15.58 -13.99 12.14
N ASP A 8 -14.58 -14.62 11.51
CA ASP A 8 -13.48 -13.92 10.82
C ASP A 8 -13.82 -13.41 9.40
N ARG A 9 -14.90 -13.90 8.82
CA ARG A 9 -15.32 -13.44 7.47
C ARG A 9 -16.08 -12.11 7.46
N LYS A 10 -16.48 -11.58 8.61
CA LYS A 10 -17.45 -10.47 8.72
C LYS A 10 -16.83 -9.08 8.60
N THR A 11 -15.55 -8.91 8.88
CA THR A 11 -14.85 -7.61 8.81
C THR A 11 -14.16 -7.38 7.46
N ALA A 12 -14.01 -8.41 6.66
CA ALA A 12 -13.11 -8.41 5.52
C ALA A 12 -13.61 -7.72 4.24
N ARG A 13 -14.89 -7.38 4.12
CA ARG A 13 -15.45 -6.89 2.84
C ARG A 13 -15.52 -5.38 2.67
N ALA A 14 -15.66 -4.60 3.72
CA ALA A 14 -15.58 -3.14 3.65
C ALA A 14 -14.12 -2.63 3.58
N VAL A 15 -13.16 -3.48 3.92
CA VAL A 15 -11.73 -3.16 4.11
C VAL A 15 -10.85 -3.53 2.90
N ARG A 16 -11.43 -3.91 1.76
CA ARG A 16 -10.67 -4.44 0.60
C ARG A 16 -9.67 -3.48 -0.05
N VAL A 17 -9.60 -2.24 0.37
CA VAL A 17 -8.91 -1.20 -0.40
C VAL A 17 -7.62 -0.69 0.21
N LEU A 18 -7.33 -0.94 1.48
CA LEU A 18 -6.38 -0.13 2.22
C LEU A 18 -5.19 -0.91 2.77
N SER A 19 -4.46 -1.63 1.95
CA SER A 19 -3.44 -2.51 2.49
C SER A 19 -2.11 -2.46 1.77
N PHE A 20 -1.39 -1.34 1.90
CA PHE A 20 -0.01 -1.36 1.42
C PHE A 20 0.96 -0.48 2.22
N ILE A 21 2.25 -0.84 2.15
CA ILE A 21 3.42 -0.14 2.63
C ILE A 21 3.77 -0.45 4.09
N LEU A 22 4.35 -1.59 4.29
CA LEU A 22 5.06 -1.94 5.51
C LEU A 22 6.53 -2.30 5.26
N LEU A 23 6.89 -2.59 4.01
CA LEU A 23 8.25 -3.00 3.67
C LEU A 23 9.23 -1.84 3.50
N SER A 24 8.75 -0.65 3.17
CA SER A 24 9.62 0.49 2.87
C SER A 24 10.24 1.19 4.07
N VAL A 25 9.75 0.93 5.26
CA VAL A 25 10.26 1.56 6.48
C VAL A 25 11.71 1.16 6.78
N PHE A 26 12.17 0.07 6.20
CA PHE A 26 13.38 -0.64 6.64
C PHE A 26 14.56 -0.59 5.68
N SER A 27 14.32 -0.25 4.42
CA SER A 27 15.41 -0.03 3.47
C SER A 27 16.30 1.17 3.81
N THR A 28 15.88 1.99 4.76
CA THR A 28 16.52 3.26 5.08
C THR A 28 17.07 3.38 6.49
N LEU A 29 16.88 2.35 7.32
CA LEU A 29 17.66 2.26 8.53
C LEU A 29 19.01 1.66 8.13
N PRO A 30 20.08 2.46 7.92
CA PRO A 30 21.39 1.90 7.75
C PRO A 30 21.68 1.04 8.96
N ALA A 31 22.36 -0.07 8.76
CA ALA A 31 22.87 -0.84 9.87
C ALA A 31 23.65 0.13 10.77
N ALA A 32 23.07 0.43 11.93
CA ALA A 32 23.65 1.40 12.84
C ALA A 32 25.04 0.89 13.24
N GLY A 33 26.04 1.68 13.02
CA GLY A 33 27.43 1.28 13.26
C GLY A 33 27.73 1.16 14.75
N VAL A 34 28.43 0.19 15.07
CA VAL A 34 28.75 -0.58 16.25
C VAL A 34 29.45 0.09 17.43
N SER A 35 29.17 -0.50 18.58
CA SER A 35 29.53 -0.27 19.98
C SER A 35 30.98 0.00 20.38
N GLY A 36 31.11 0.76 21.46
CA GLY A 36 32.29 1.16 22.18
C GLY A 36 32.98 0.11 23.05
N GLN A 37 33.41 -0.99 22.51
CA GLN A 37 34.52 -1.79 23.06
C GLN A 37 35.61 -1.88 22.03
N ALA A 38 36.80 -2.33 22.42
CA ALA A 38 38.00 -2.41 21.56
C ALA A 38 37.64 -2.86 20.13
N PRO A 39 38.31 -2.38 19.07
CA PRO A 39 37.86 -2.61 17.70
C PRO A 39 37.63 -4.10 17.46
N GLY A 40 36.33 -4.51 17.39
CA GLY A 40 36.05 -5.85 16.94
C GLY A 40 34.84 -6.60 17.38
N ALA A 41 34.19 -6.35 18.48
CA ALA A 41 33.00 -7.14 18.86
C ALA A 41 32.06 -6.42 19.83
N GLY A 42 30.75 -6.43 19.51
CA GLY A 42 29.72 -5.88 20.40
C GLY A 42 28.29 -6.14 19.90
N THR A 43 27.35 -6.13 20.83
CA THR A 43 25.91 -6.20 20.52
C THR A 43 25.25 -4.93 21.02
N GLN A 44 24.49 -4.28 20.14
CA GLN A 44 23.66 -3.11 20.47
C GLN A 44 22.18 -3.43 20.28
N TRP A 45 21.35 -2.79 21.12
CA TRP A 45 19.91 -2.93 21.08
C TRP A 45 19.26 -1.55 20.99
N TYR A 46 18.20 -1.50 20.19
CA TYR A 46 17.40 -0.29 19.99
C TYR A 46 15.92 -0.63 20.11
N VAL A 47 15.16 0.25 20.74
CA VAL A 47 13.70 0.24 20.62
C VAL A 47 13.33 0.86 19.29
N LEU A 48 12.51 0.15 18.51
CA LEU A 48 11.90 0.66 17.28
C LEU A 48 10.52 1.24 17.61
N ARG A 49 10.33 2.50 17.24
CA ARG A 49 9.05 3.20 17.36
C ARG A 49 8.52 3.63 16.01
N LEU A 50 7.20 3.75 15.89
CA LEU A 50 6.54 4.22 14.69
C LEU A 50 5.48 5.26 15.08
N GLY A 51 5.68 6.51 14.68
CA GLY A 51 4.86 7.63 15.13
C GLY A 51 4.83 7.78 16.67
N GLY A 52 5.95 7.52 17.35
CA GLY A 52 6.09 7.55 18.80
C GLY A 52 5.69 6.26 19.55
N THR A 53 4.96 5.34 18.91
CA THR A 53 4.50 4.07 19.51
C THR A 53 5.59 3.00 19.38
N PRO A 54 6.04 2.33 20.47
CA PRO A 54 6.95 1.19 20.39
C PRO A 54 6.29 0.04 19.61
N VAL A 55 6.98 -0.46 18.59
CA VAL A 55 6.47 -1.52 17.70
C VAL A 55 7.45 -2.69 17.57
N GLY A 56 8.65 -2.59 18.12
CA GLY A 56 9.65 -3.63 17.99
C GLY A 56 11.04 -3.21 18.42
N TYR A 57 12.03 -3.90 17.89
CA TYR A 57 13.45 -3.63 18.18
C TYR A 57 14.34 -3.78 16.95
N VAL A 58 15.52 -3.18 17.04
CA VAL A 58 16.68 -3.50 16.19
C VAL A 58 17.79 -4.02 17.09
N ARG A 59 18.42 -5.13 16.69
CA ARG A 59 19.64 -5.68 17.29
C ARG A 59 20.75 -5.64 16.27
N GLU A 60 21.87 -5.12 16.64
CA GLU A 60 23.09 -5.12 15.83
C GLU A 60 24.22 -5.82 16.53
N GLU A 61 24.89 -6.69 15.81
CA GLU A 61 26.05 -7.43 16.31
C GLU A 61 27.18 -7.33 15.29
N THR A 62 28.36 -7.01 15.77
CA THR A 62 29.54 -6.96 14.92
C THR A 62 30.65 -7.78 15.50
N SER A 63 31.44 -8.34 14.63
CA SER A 63 32.59 -9.14 14.96
C SER A 63 33.70 -8.95 13.93
N LEU A 64 34.95 -9.15 14.36
CA LEU A 64 36.12 -9.19 13.51
C LEU A 64 36.58 -10.64 13.43
N ARG A 65 36.68 -11.20 12.23
CA ARG A 65 37.19 -12.53 11.97
C ARG A 65 38.56 -12.43 11.33
N GLY A 66 39.56 -13.14 11.88
CA GLY A 66 40.95 -13.09 11.40
C GLY A 66 41.70 -11.88 11.94
N ALA A 67 42.88 -11.65 11.42
CA ALA A 67 43.81 -10.58 11.82
C ALA A 67 44.55 -9.98 10.62
N GLY A 68 45.02 -8.74 10.77
CA GLY A 68 45.77 -8.03 9.72
C GLY A 68 44.96 -7.73 8.47
N PRO A 69 45.58 -7.64 7.29
CA PRO A 69 44.88 -7.27 6.04
C PRO A 69 43.82 -8.27 5.57
N SER A 70 43.90 -9.52 6.06
CA SER A 70 42.89 -10.56 5.76
C SER A 70 41.74 -10.59 6.73
N ALA A 71 41.68 -9.70 7.72
CA ALA A 71 40.56 -9.59 8.64
C ALA A 71 39.27 -9.23 7.90
N VAL A 72 38.16 -9.83 8.36
CA VAL A 72 36.83 -9.60 7.81
C VAL A 72 35.95 -9.04 8.91
N HIS A 73 35.40 -7.84 8.70
CA HIS A 73 34.36 -7.31 9.53
C HIS A 73 33.04 -7.98 9.14
N VAL A 74 32.32 -8.46 10.14
CA VAL A 74 30.98 -9.05 9.96
C VAL A 74 30.00 -8.23 10.78
N SER A 75 29.02 -7.65 10.11
CA SER A 75 27.89 -6.96 10.74
C SER A 75 26.62 -7.79 10.55
N ASP A 76 25.88 -8.01 11.61
CA ASP A 76 24.64 -8.80 11.65
C ASP A 76 23.55 -7.94 12.30
N SER A 77 22.56 -7.53 11.51
CA SER A 77 21.44 -6.71 11.97
C SER A 77 20.17 -7.51 11.93
N THR A 78 19.41 -7.50 13.03
CA THR A 78 18.08 -8.11 13.14
C THR A 78 17.09 -7.02 13.54
N MET A 79 16.10 -6.78 12.70
CA MET A 79 14.96 -5.96 13.05
C MET A 79 13.73 -6.84 13.23
N LYS A 80 13.01 -6.65 14.31
CA LYS A 80 11.71 -7.28 14.53
C LYS A 80 10.66 -6.22 14.85
N MET A 81 9.51 -6.33 14.17
CA MET A 81 8.40 -5.41 14.36
C MET A 81 7.09 -6.16 14.42
N VAL A 82 6.20 -5.67 15.28
CA VAL A 82 4.81 -6.13 15.40
C VAL A 82 3.89 -4.94 15.26
N ILE A 83 2.95 -5.04 14.35
CA ILE A 83 1.98 -3.97 14.12
C ILE A 83 0.56 -4.51 14.10
N ASN A 84 -0.39 -3.65 14.43
CA ASN A 84 -1.82 -3.87 14.25
C ASN A 84 -2.27 -3.25 12.93
N ARG A 85 -2.92 -4.04 12.11
CA ARG A 85 -3.43 -3.64 10.81
C ARG A 85 -4.91 -3.97 10.72
N LEU A 86 -5.74 -3.00 11.12
CA LEU A 86 -7.20 -3.13 11.17
C LEU A 86 -7.64 -4.42 11.90
N GLY A 87 -7.09 -4.65 13.09
CA GLY A 87 -7.36 -5.81 13.90
C GLY A 87 -6.56 -7.08 13.57
N SER A 88 -5.76 -7.06 12.50
CA SER A 88 -4.86 -8.16 12.15
C SER A 88 -3.44 -7.89 12.66
N LYS A 89 -2.90 -8.81 13.45
CA LYS A 89 -1.49 -8.78 13.87
C LYS A 89 -0.60 -9.14 12.70
N VAL A 90 0.37 -8.28 12.38
CA VAL A 90 1.41 -8.54 11.38
C VAL A 90 2.76 -8.49 12.06
N GLU A 91 3.51 -9.58 11.96
CA GLU A 91 4.90 -9.66 12.42
C GLU A 91 5.83 -9.59 11.21
N ILE A 92 6.88 -8.78 11.33
CA ILE A 92 7.92 -8.61 10.32
C ILE A 92 9.26 -8.78 11.01
N GLU A 93 10.10 -9.60 10.42
CA GLU A 93 11.48 -9.79 10.82
C GLU A 93 12.38 -9.63 9.60
N ALA A 94 13.35 -8.73 9.67
CA ALA A 94 14.36 -8.54 8.64
C ALA A 94 15.74 -8.80 9.24
N LEU A 95 16.52 -9.62 8.56
CA LEU A 95 17.89 -9.97 8.94
C LEU A 95 18.82 -9.53 7.81
N THR A 96 19.83 -8.76 8.14
CA THR A 96 20.87 -8.35 7.20
C THR A 96 22.22 -8.75 7.76
N LYS A 97 23.04 -9.39 6.92
CA LYS A 97 24.41 -9.77 7.28
C LYS A 97 25.36 -9.30 6.21
N SER A 98 26.36 -8.51 6.57
CA SER A 98 27.43 -8.07 5.67
C SER A 98 28.78 -8.60 6.10
N GLU A 99 29.62 -8.83 5.11
CA GLU A 99 31.04 -9.13 5.26
C GLU A 99 31.85 -8.09 4.49
N GLU A 100 32.80 -7.46 5.18
CA GLU A 100 33.62 -6.37 4.67
C GLU A 100 35.09 -6.70 4.85
N THR A 101 35.93 -6.18 3.96
CA THR A 101 37.39 -6.24 4.13
C THR A 101 37.83 -5.43 5.35
N ALA A 102 39.09 -5.58 5.73
CA ALA A 102 39.71 -4.83 6.84
C ALA A 102 39.62 -3.30 6.65
N ASP A 103 39.52 -2.80 5.42
CA ASP A 103 39.36 -1.40 5.06
C ASP A 103 37.90 -0.97 4.81
N GLY A 104 36.93 -1.87 5.02
CA GLY A 104 35.49 -1.56 4.98
C GLY A 104 34.83 -1.70 3.61
N ARG A 105 35.48 -2.36 2.64
CA ARG A 105 34.87 -2.66 1.34
C ARG A 105 33.92 -3.84 1.47
N LEU A 106 32.74 -3.70 0.91
CA LEU A 106 31.73 -4.75 0.92
C LEU A 106 32.17 -5.95 0.05
N ARG A 107 32.13 -7.15 0.60
CA ARG A 107 32.44 -8.42 -0.09
C ARG A 107 31.22 -9.29 -0.30
N LYS A 108 30.36 -9.30 0.69
CA LYS A 108 29.15 -10.11 0.70
C LYS A 108 28.08 -9.42 1.52
N ILE A 109 26.84 -9.52 1.06
CA ILE A 109 25.67 -9.15 1.87
C ILE A 109 24.57 -10.18 1.67
N ALA A 110 23.90 -10.56 2.76
CA ALA A 110 22.75 -11.44 2.75
C ALA A 110 21.59 -10.75 3.47
N TYR A 111 20.42 -10.90 2.94
CA TYR A 111 19.18 -10.36 3.47
C TYR A 111 18.13 -11.44 3.56
N GLU A 112 17.41 -11.50 4.67
CA GLU A 112 16.26 -12.38 4.83
C GLU A 112 15.11 -11.57 5.41
N LEU A 113 13.98 -11.59 4.72
CA LEU A 113 12.73 -10.98 5.17
C LEU A 113 11.72 -12.07 5.48
N ARG A 114 11.15 -12.03 6.67
CA ARG A 114 10.03 -12.86 7.11
C ARG A 114 8.86 -11.95 7.45
N ALA A 115 7.76 -12.11 6.76
CA ALA A 115 6.56 -11.31 6.99
C ALA A 115 5.33 -12.22 6.86
N SER A 116 4.68 -12.52 7.98
CA SER A 116 3.55 -13.45 8.03
C SER A 116 3.91 -14.84 7.48
N VAL A 117 3.43 -15.18 6.29
CA VAL A 117 3.70 -16.47 5.62
C VAL A 117 4.85 -16.39 4.62
N LEU A 118 5.40 -15.20 4.38
CA LEU A 118 6.48 -14.99 3.43
C LEU A 118 7.84 -15.19 4.10
N ALA A 119 8.73 -15.92 3.41
CA ALA A 119 10.17 -15.87 3.64
C ALA A 119 10.87 -15.64 2.30
N THR A 120 11.57 -14.52 2.18
CA THR A 120 12.45 -14.24 1.04
C THR A 120 13.88 -14.13 1.52
N LYS A 121 14.82 -14.59 0.71
CA LYS A 121 16.25 -14.46 0.97
C LYS A 121 16.92 -13.88 -0.28
N SER A 122 17.87 -13.00 -0.07
CA SER A 122 18.76 -12.49 -1.11
C SER A 122 20.19 -12.55 -0.63
N GLU A 123 21.09 -12.98 -1.47
CA GLU A 123 22.54 -13.01 -1.22
C GLU A 123 23.25 -12.36 -2.40
N ALA A 124 24.10 -11.39 -2.13
CA ALA A 124 24.94 -10.75 -3.11
C ALA A 124 26.41 -10.99 -2.79
N LEU A 125 27.15 -11.48 -3.78
CA LEU A 125 28.62 -11.62 -3.77
C LEU A 125 29.20 -10.51 -4.61
N ILE A 126 30.03 -9.67 -4.00
CA ILE A 126 30.68 -8.55 -4.66
C ILE A 126 32.03 -9.03 -5.18
N LYS A 127 32.20 -8.97 -6.50
CA LYS A 127 33.43 -9.27 -7.24
C LYS A 127 33.89 -8.03 -7.99
N ASP A 128 35.10 -8.02 -8.52
CA ASP A 128 35.59 -6.87 -9.28
C ASP A 128 34.70 -6.58 -10.49
N GLY A 129 34.00 -5.45 -10.43
CA GLY A 129 33.10 -4.95 -11.48
C GLY A 129 31.74 -5.64 -11.61
N VAL A 130 31.46 -6.71 -10.84
CA VAL A 130 30.20 -7.46 -10.94
C VAL A 130 29.69 -7.88 -9.56
N ILE A 131 28.42 -7.72 -9.34
CA ILE A 131 27.69 -8.25 -8.18
C ILE A 131 26.85 -9.42 -8.64
N GLU A 132 27.07 -10.59 -8.07
CA GLU A 132 26.25 -11.77 -8.30
C GLU A 132 25.17 -11.85 -7.23
N VAL A 133 23.92 -11.69 -7.63
CA VAL A 133 22.76 -11.73 -6.74
C VAL A 133 22.01 -13.04 -6.93
N LYS A 134 21.71 -13.71 -5.82
CA LYS A 134 20.83 -14.89 -5.78
C LYS A 134 19.68 -14.64 -4.82
N SER A 135 18.44 -14.62 -5.35
CA SER A 135 17.23 -14.39 -4.59
C SER A 135 16.40 -15.66 -4.51
N GLN A 136 15.77 -15.91 -3.37
CA GLN A 136 14.96 -17.11 -3.11
C GLN A 136 13.63 -16.72 -2.48
N ALA A 137 12.55 -17.30 -2.98
CA ALA A 137 11.21 -17.18 -2.40
C ALA A 137 10.33 -18.35 -2.84
N GLY A 138 9.42 -18.83 -1.99
CA GLY A 138 8.48 -19.91 -2.33
C GLY A 138 9.16 -21.18 -2.84
N GLY A 139 10.34 -21.52 -2.34
CA GLY A 139 11.12 -22.70 -2.75
C GLY A 139 11.85 -22.56 -4.10
N LYS A 140 11.75 -21.42 -4.79
CA LYS A 140 12.44 -21.15 -6.05
C LYS A 140 13.65 -20.22 -5.85
N SER A 141 14.64 -20.33 -6.75
CA SER A 141 15.86 -19.50 -6.75
C SER A 141 16.02 -18.83 -8.10
N TYR A 142 16.42 -17.56 -8.06
CA TYR A 142 16.70 -16.74 -9.24
C TYR A 142 18.06 -16.09 -9.07
N SER A 143 18.83 -15.97 -10.15
CA SER A 143 20.15 -15.36 -10.11
C SER A 143 20.28 -14.32 -11.20
N ARG A 144 21.01 -13.24 -10.89
CA ARG A 144 21.34 -12.19 -11.85
C ARG A 144 22.71 -11.59 -11.54
N SER A 145 23.31 -10.96 -12.53
CA SER A 145 24.57 -10.22 -12.39
C SER A 145 24.31 -8.74 -12.63
N ILE A 146 24.92 -7.90 -11.80
CA ILE A 146 24.82 -6.45 -11.87
C ILE A 146 26.23 -5.90 -12.09
N ALA A 147 26.45 -5.21 -13.19
CA ALA A 147 27.71 -4.51 -13.41
C ALA A 147 27.75 -3.25 -12.53
N TYR A 148 28.91 -2.96 -11.95
CA TYR A 148 29.13 -1.75 -11.18
C TYR A 148 30.54 -1.21 -11.41
N SER A 149 30.76 0.06 -11.04
CA SER A 149 32.09 0.69 -11.06
C SER A 149 32.32 1.47 -9.77
N GLY A 150 33.56 1.61 -9.39
CA GLY A 150 33.95 2.25 -8.14
C GLY A 150 34.02 1.28 -6.97
N GLU A 151 34.04 1.82 -5.77
CA GLU A 151 34.18 1.08 -4.52
C GLU A 151 32.83 1.02 -3.78
N LEU A 152 32.46 -0.15 -3.32
CA LEU A 152 31.26 -0.36 -2.50
C LEU A 152 31.66 -0.48 -1.04
N LEU A 153 31.18 0.41 -0.20
CA LEU A 153 31.38 0.37 1.24
C LEU A 153 30.23 -0.37 1.92
N GLY A 154 30.56 -1.16 2.90
CA GLY A 154 29.60 -1.69 3.86
C GLY A 154 29.41 -0.76 5.06
N PRO A 155 28.58 -1.14 6.05
CA PRO A 155 28.31 -0.31 7.24
C PRO A 155 29.57 0.17 7.98
N GLU A 156 30.53 -0.72 8.19
CA GLU A 156 31.80 -0.37 8.86
C GLU A 156 32.65 0.58 8.01
N GLY A 157 32.67 0.38 6.69
CA GLY A 157 33.38 1.27 5.75
C GLY A 157 32.82 2.69 5.79
N VAL A 158 31.49 2.84 5.76
CA VAL A 158 30.80 4.15 5.89
C VAL A 158 31.08 4.78 7.25
N ARG A 159 31.01 4.02 8.34
CA ARG A 159 31.34 4.51 9.69
C ARG A 159 32.77 5.04 9.76
N ARG A 160 33.75 4.33 9.24
CA ARG A 160 35.16 4.77 9.20
C ARG A 160 35.35 6.03 8.38
N LEU A 161 34.71 6.11 7.22
CA LEU A 161 34.75 7.28 6.38
C LEU A 161 34.15 8.50 7.10
N SER A 162 33.00 8.29 7.77
CA SER A 162 32.38 9.32 8.62
C SER A 162 33.29 9.76 9.77
N LEU A 163 33.90 8.81 10.49
CA LEU A 163 34.82 9.13 11.58
C LEU A 163 36.03 9.94 11.10
N ALA A 164 36.54 9.65 9.92
CA ALA A 164 37.69 10.35 9.35
C ALA A 164 37.36 11.77 8.86
N GLN A 165 36.19 11.99 8.27
CA GLN A 165 35.88 13.19 7.49
C GLN A 165 34.70 14.03 8.01
N VAL A 166 33.76 13.45 8.79
CA VAL A 166 32.58 14.15 9.31
C VAL A 166 32.84 14.55 10.77
N ARG A 167 33.46 15.71 10.99
CA ARG A 167 33.92 16.17 12.32
C ARG A 167 33.11 17.31 12.90
N LYS A 168 32.60 18.19 12.05
CA LYS A 168 31.87 19.42 12.43
C LYS A 168 30.70 19.68 11.50
N PRO A 169 29.73 20.49 11.92
CA PRO A 169 28.64 20.93 11.05
C PRO A 169 29.14 21.49 9.71
N GLY A 170 28.51 21.07 8.62
CA GLY A 170 28.88 21.39 7.25
C GLY A 170 29.80 20.37 6.57
N ASP A 171 30.46 19.50 7.32
CA ASP A 171 31.26 18.42 6.71
C ASP A 171 30.35 17.42 6.00
N ARG A 172 30.81 16.91 4.83
CA ARG A 172 30.05 16.01 3.98
C ARG A 172 30.96 14.91 3.40
N ILE A 173 30.41 13.71 3.33
CA ILE A 173 31.00 12.58 2.60
C ILE A 173 30.03 12.06 1.55
N GLU A 174 30.57 11.44 0.53
CA GLU A 174 29.84 10.67 -0.47
C GLU A 174 30.43 9.26 -0.54
N PHE A 175 29.58 8.27 -0.77
CA PHE A 175 29.96 6.87 -0.83
C PHE A 175 29.05 6.08 -1.76
N GLN A 176 29.45 4.86 -2.10
CA GLN A 176 28.58 3.89 -2.76
C GLN A 176 28.42 2.67 -1.85
N THR A 177 27.22 2.12 -1.87
CA THR A 177 26.88 0.88 -1.16
C THR A 177 25.97 0.02 -2.02
N PHE A 178 25.71 -1.19 -1.58
CA PHE A 178 24.72 -2.08 -2.19
C PHE A 178 23.57 -2.31 -1.23
N SER A 179 22.35 -1.96 -1.66
CA SER A 179 21.13 -2.29 -0.93
C SER A 179 20.70 -3.71 -1.28
N SER A 180 20.68 -4.59 -0.30
CA SER A 180 20.20 -5.98 -0.49
C SER A 180 18.68 -6.08 -0.62
N GLU A 181 17.95 -5.09 -0.19
CA GLU A 181 16.49 -5.02 -0.24
C GLU A 181 15.97 -4.60 -1.62
N SER A 182 16.59 -3.56 -2.18
CA SER A 182 16.32 -3.11 -3.56
C SER A 182 17.23 -3.82 -4.58
N GLU A 183 18.17 -4.66 -4.12
CA GLU A 183 19.16 -5.37 -4.94
C GLU A 183 19.85 -4.44 -5.95
N ALA A 184 20.24 -3.25 -5.52
CA ALA A 184 20.80 -2.21 -6.36
C ALA A 184 22.00 -1.51 -5.72
N VAL A 185 22.88 -1.00 -6.58
CA VAL A 185 23.96 -0.09 -6.16
C VAL A 185 23.35 1.28 -5.90
N SER A 186 23.59 1.82 -4.71
CA SER A 186 23.13 3.15 -4.31
C SER A 186 24.30 4.08 -4.01
N ARG A 187 24.19 5.33 -4.46
CA ARG A 187 25.07 6.41 -4.00
C ARG A 187 24.46 7.02 -2.75
N GLY A 188 25.28 7.16 -1.74
CA GLY A 188 24.92 7.78 -0.48
C GLY A 188 25.69 9.06 -0.23
N SER A 189 25.11 9.94 0.55
CA SER A 189 25.83 11.07 1.14
C SER A 189 25.44 11.24 2.60
N GLN A 190 26.39 11.65 3.42
CA GLN A 190 26.18 11.98 4.82
C GLN A 190 26.68 13.40 5.07
N THR A 191 25.83 14.26 5.67
CA THR A 191 26.12 15.66 5.95
C THR A 191 25.93 15.94 7.44
N ALA A 192 26.94 16.48 8.12
CA ALA A 192 26.83 16.93 9.49
C ALA A 192 26.00 18.23 9.55
N LEU A 193 24.98 18.26 10.39
CA LEU A 193 24.08 19.41 10.54
C LEU A 193 24.40 20.25 11.77
N ALA A 194 24.46 19.65 12.96
CA ALA A 194 24.65 20.33 14.23
C ALA A 194 25.16 19.38 15.31
N TRP A 195 25.71 19.94 16.40
CA TRP A 195 25.83 19.24 17.68
C TRP A 195 24.59 19.56 18.51
N GLU A 196 23.92 18.53 19.03
CA GLU A 196 22.69 18.67 19.80
C GLU A 196 22.79 17.92 21.14
N ASP A 197 22.27 18.51 22.19
CA ASP A 197 22.08 17.87 23.49
C ASP A 197 20.81 17.01 23.43
N ILE A 198 20.98 15.71 23.53
CA ILE A 198 19.87 14.73 23.46
C ILE A 198 19.72 14.03 24.80
N LEU A 199 18.49 13.97 25.30
CA LEU A 199 18.17 13.20 26.50
C LEU A 199 18.03 11.72 26.13
N LEU A 200 18.97 10.89 26.59
CA LEU A 200 18.98 9.43 26.45
C LEU A 200 19.13 8.80 27.83
N ASP A 201 18.25 7.87 28.20
CA ASP A 201 18.26 7.15 29.48
C ASP A 201 18.42 8.09 30.70
N GLY A 202 17.72 9.23 30.68
CA GLY A 202 17.77 10.24 31.75
C GLY A 202 19.06 11.07 31.82
N LYS A 203 19.97 10.94 30.84
CA LYS A 203 21.22 11.70 30.73
C LYS A 203 21.23 12.55 29.49
N ILE A 204 21.73 13.76 29.61
CA ILE A 204 22.00 14.63 28.45
C ILE A 204 23.34 14.22 27.85
N VAL A 205 23.31 13.87 26.55
CA VAL A 205 24.49 13.48 25.78
C VAL A 205 24.59 14.38 24.56
N LEU A 206 25.78 14.94 24.35
CA LEU A 206 26.07 15.76 23.16
C LEU A 206 26.35 14.84 21.97
N LEU A 207 25.50 14.91 20.93
CA LEU A 207 25.57 14.06 19.74
C LEU A 207 25.68 14.90 18.47
N LEU A 208 26.38 14.37 17.48
CA LEU A 208 26.44 14.96 16.15
C LEU A 208 25.23 14.51 15.34
N LYS A 209 24.37 15.47 15.01
CA LYS A 209 23.26 15.27 14.10
C LYS A 209 23.76 15.25 12.67
N VAL A 210 23.46 14.18 11.94
CA VAL A 210 23.79 13.99 10.53
C VAL A 210 22.55 13.66 9.71
N GLU A 211 22.51 14.18 8.50
CA GLU A 211 21.52 13.79 7.48
C GLU A 211 22.20 12.80 6.52
N GLU A 212 21.58 11.67 6.29
CA GLU A 212 21.99 10.71 5.28
C GLU A 212 20.93 10.60 4.20
N VAL A 213 21.38 10.57 2.94
CA VAL A 213 20.52 10.39 1.77
C VAL A 213 21.08 9.28 0.92
N LEU A 214 20.28 8.24 0.67
CA LEU A 214 20.58 7.20 -0.31
C LEU A 214 19.82 7.49 -1.60
N ALA A 215 20.54 7.65 -2.71
CA ALA A 215 19.97 8.11 -3.97
C ALA A 215 18.95 7.12 -4.57
N ALA A 216 19.17 5.81 -4.38
CA ALA A 216 18.25 4.78 -4.88
C ALA A 216 16.87 4.87 -4.20
N ASP A 217 16.85 5.24 -2.92
CA ASP A 217 15.63 5.24 -2.11
C ASP A 217 15.02 6.65 -2.00
N GLY A 218 15.83 7.71 -2.24
CA GLY A 218 15.40 9.11 -2.13
C GLY A 218 15.00 9.53 -0.72
N VAL A 219 15.25 8.68 0.27
CA VAL A 219 14.87 8.89 1.66
C VAL A 219 15.98 9.62 2.39
N LYS A 220 15.57 10.62 3.17
CA LYS A 220 16.42 11.31 4.11
C LYS A 220 16.26 10.66 5.48
N THR A 221 17.36 10.16 6.01
CA THR A 221 17.47 9.67 7.37
C THR A 221 18.23 10.68 8.21
N VAL A 222 17.78 10.93 9.41
CA VAL A 222 18.50 11.80 10.37
C VAL A 222 18.99 10.94 11.51
N SER A 223 20.29 10.99 11.78
CA SER A 223 20.94 10.21 12.84
C SER A 223 21.66 11.12 13.81
N TRP A 224 21.69 10.75 15.09
CA TRP A 224 22.48 11.37 16.14
C TRP A 224 23.58 10.40 16.53
N LEU A 225 24.81 10.79 16.23
CA LEU A 225 26.02 9.99 16.35
C LEU A 225 26.85 10.43 17.55
N ASP A 226 27.39 9.48 18.29
CA ASP A 226 28.37 9.76 19.35
C ASP A 226 29.79 10.03 18.79
N GLU A 227 30.79 10.15 19.67
CA GLU A 227 32.17 10.41 19.31
C GLU A 227 32.78 9.32 18.42
N LYS A 228 32.31 8.08 18.54
CA LYS A 228 32.75 6.94 17.73
C LYS A 228 31.98 6.78 16.43
N ARG A 229 31.06 7.70 16.15
CA ARG A 229 30.10 7.65 15.03
C ARG A 229 29.16 6.45 15.12
N GLU A 230 28.84 6.04 16.35
CA GLU A 230 27.79 5.07 16.60
C GLU A 230 26.43 5.78 16.66
N VAL A 231 25.43 5.18 16.07
CA VAL A 231 24.07 5.69 16.09
C VAL A 231 23.48 5.52 17.50
N ARG A 232 23.09 6.64 18.12
CA ARG A 232 22.39 6.62 19.42
C ARG A 232 20.91 6.84 19.24
N ARG A 233 20.52 7.55 18.20
CA ARG A 233 19.15 7.77 17.77
C ARG A 233 19.14 7.95 16.26
N GLN A 234 18.10 7.45 15.60
CA GLN A 234 17.88 7.68 14.17
C GLN A 234 16.40 7.83 13.88
N GLU A 235 16.10 8.68 12.93
CA GLU A 235 14.74 8.96 12.45
C GLU A 235 14.67 8.86 10.92
N ALA A 236 13.58 8.26 10.43
CA ALA A 236 13.25 8.24 9.02
C ALA A 236 11.75 8.50 8.82
N PRO A 237 11.35 9.30 7.82
CA PRO A 237 9.94 9.48 7.50
C PRO A 237 9.36 8.19 6.93
N THR A 238 8.13 7.88 7.33
CA THR A 238 7.38 6.73 6.80
C THR A 238 5.93 7.13 6.53
N PRO A 239 5.20 6.32 5.75
CA PRO A 239 3.77 6.52 5.52
C PRO A 239 2.91 6.57 6.80
N PHE A 240 3.41 6.02 7.90
CA PHE A 240 2.70 5.88 9.16
C PHE A 240 3.19 6.88 10.24
N GLY A 241 3.95 7.86 9.83
CA GLY A 241 4.66 8.79 10.71
C GLY A 241 6.17 8.52 10.72
N THR A 242 6.88 9.12 11.65
CA THR A 242 8.34 8.92 11.77
C THR A 242 8.63 7.54 12.37
N ALA A 243 9.45 6.76 11.68
CA ALA A 243 10.12 5.62 12.29
C ALA A 243 11.34 6.14 13.07
N GLU A 244 11.49 5.68 14.30
CA GLU A 244 12.56 6.07 15.19
C GLU A 244 13.20 4.82 15.79
N ILE A 245 14.54 4.74 15.79
CA ILE A 245 15.28 3.83 16.65
C ILE A 245 16.04 4.62 17.70
N VAL A 246 15.99 4.13 18.94
CA VAL A 246 16.69 4.75 20.09
C VAL A 246 17.48 3.67 20.80
N GLY A 247 18.75 3.93 21.08
CA GLY A 247 19.60 3.04 21.87
C GLY A 247 18.94 2.65 23.19
N SER A 248 18.96 1.37 23.55
CA SER A 248 18.26 0.85 24.73
C SER A 248 18.96 -0.37 25.30
N THR A 249 18.45 -0.87 26.43
CA THR A 249 18.83 -2.17 26.97
C THR A 249 18.17 -3.30 26.16
N LYS A 250 18.74 -4.49 26.26
CA LYS A 250 18.14 -5.71 25.65
C LYS A 250 16.72 -5.94 26.16
N GLU A 251 16.51 -5.77 27.45
CA GLU A 251 15.24 -6.01 28.15
C GLU A 251 14.14 -5.07 27.61
N GLU A 252 14.43 -3.79 27.48
CA GLU A 252 13.51 -2.78 26.94
C GLU A 252 13.20 -3.03 25.45
N ALA A 253 14.22 -3.36 24.66
CA ALA A 253 14.06 -3.67 23.24
C ALA A 253 13.15 -4.90 23.03
N LEU A 254 13.37 -5.97 23.80
CA LEU A 254 12.53 -7.17 23.73
C LEU A 254 11.11 -6.92 24.24
N ALA A 255 10.93 -6.09 25.28
CA ALA A 255 9.61 -5.71 25.77
C ALA A 255 8.81 -4.94 24.71
N ALA A 256 9.44 -4.07 23.92
CA ALA A 256 8.81 -3.34 22.83
C ALA A 256 8.22 -4.27 21.73
N ALA A 257 8.79 -5.47 21.54
CA ALA A 257 8.32 -6.46 20.56
C ALA A 257 7.40 -7.54 21.17
N GLY A 258 7.43 -7.72 22.49
CA GLY A 258 6.77 -8.84 23.19
C GLY A 258 5.52 -8.46 23.99
N GLY A 259 5.16 -7.18 24.04
CA GLY A 259 4.01 -6.72 24.80
C GLY A 259 2.73 -7.40 24.34
N GLY A 260 1.96 -7.98 25.30
CA GLY A 260 0.67 -8.65 25.06
C GLY A 260 -0.44 -7.72 24.55
N PHE A 261 -0.10 -6.50 24.20
CA PHE A 261 -0.96 -5.53 23.53
C PHE A 261 -0.68 -5.55 22.02
N LEU A 262 -1.73 -5.63 21.21
CA LEU A 262 -1.64 -5.20 19.83
C LEU A 262 -1.24 -3.73 19.85
N PRO A 263 -0.16 -3.31 19.15
CA PRO A 263 0.18 -1.92 19.02
C PRO A 263 -1.02 -1.11 18.52
N GLU A 264 -1.04 0.17 18.84
CA GLU A 264 -2.07 1.09 18.33
C GLU A 264 -2.24 0.92 16.82
N GLU A 265 -3.46 1.04 16.33
CA GLU A 265 -3.77 1.03 14.90
C GLU A 265 -3.11 2.22 14.20
N ILE A 266 -1.99 1.97 13.56
CA ILE A 266 -1.22 3.03 12.89
C ILE A 266 -1.58 3.20 11.41
N TYR A 267 -2.22 2.19 10.83
CA TYR A 267 -2.55 2.18 9.41
C TYR A 267 -3.54 3.27 9.02
N SER A 268 -4.47 3.60 9.91
CA SER A 268 -5.42 4.71 9.73
C SER A 268 -4.73 6.06 9.49
N ARG A 269 -3.49 6.24 9.96
CA ARG A 269 -2.70 7.47 9.76
C ARG A 269 -2.29 7.70 8.31
N SER A 270 -2.25 6.65 7.48
CA SER A 270 -1.95 6.75 6.04
C SER A 270 -3.16 7.07 5.18
N ILE A 271 -4.35 7.08 5.76
CA ILE A 271 -5.60 7.37 5.08
C ILE A 271 -5.76 8.88 4.91
N ILE A 272 -6.12 9.31 3.70
CA ILE A 272 -6.36 10.72 3.38
C ILE A 272 -7.85 10.89 3.12
N HIS A 273 -8.51 11.70 3.94
CA HIS A 273 -9.92 12.04 3.72
C HIS A 273 -10.07 12.94 2.50
N SER A 274 -10.98 12.57 1.61
CA SER A 274 -11.31 13.38 0.45
C SER A 274 -12.21 14.55 0.85
N ASN A 275 -12.06 15.67 0.14
CA ASN A 275 -12.93 16.84 0.34
C ASN A 275 -14.36 16.63 -0.17
N ILE A 276 -14.60 15.59 -0.99
CA ILE A 276 -15.91 15.23 -1.53
C ILE A 276 -16.05 13.71 -1.66
N ARG A 277 -17.30 13.24 -1.77
CA ARG A 277 -17.59 11.89 -2.25
C ARG A 277 -17.77 11.89 -3.75
N LEU A 278 -16.96 11.10 -4.46
CA LEU A 278 -17.11 10.88 -5.91
C LEU A 278 -18.31 9.97 -6.17
N PRO A 279 -19.24 10.37 -7.05
CA PRO A 279 -20.29 9.46 -7.50
C PRO A 279 -19.67 8.37 -8.38
N ARG A 280 -20.03 7.11 -8.12
CA ARG A 280 -19.59 5.97 -8.96
C ARG A 280 -18.10 6.00 -9.32
N ALA A 281 -17.24 6.08 -8.31
CA ALA A 281 -15.79 6.26 -8.44
C ALA A 281 -15.14 5.30 -9.47
N ARG A 282 -15.65 4.05 -9.58
CA ARG A 282 -15.12 3.03 -10.53
C ARG A 282 -15.41 3.35 -12.00
N THR A 283 -16.18 4.37 -12.29
CA THR A 283 -16.50 4.80 -13.66
C THR A 283 -15.88 6.16 -14.02
N MET A 284 -15.07 6.75 -13.14
CA MET A 284 -14.45 8.06 -13.41
C MET A 284 -13.56 8.01 -14.64
N ALA A 285 -13.87 8.90 -15.59
CA ALA A 285 -13.09 9.09 -16.82
C ALA A 285 -11.99 10.12 -16.64
N PHE A 286 -12.20 11.10 -15.75
CA PHE A 286 -11.27 12.17 -15.45
C PHE A 286 -11.32 12.58 -13.98
N LEU A 287 -10.14 12.92 -13.44
CA LEU A 287 -9.98 13.48 -12.11
C LEU A 287 -8.83 14.50 -12.12
N LYS A 288 -9.07 15.69 -11.55
CA LYS A 288 -8.01 16.65 -11.24
C LYS A 288 -7.89 16.76 -9.73
N VAL A 289 -6.68 16.54 -9.22
CA VAL A 289 -6.40 16.58 -7.79
C VAL A 289 -5.25 17.52 -7.49
N ARG A 290 -5.27 18.14 -6.31
CA ARG A 290 -4.14 18.83 -5.71
C ARG A 290 -3.58 17.99 -4.59
N LEU A 291 -2.29 17.69 -4.65
CA LEU A 291 -1.54 17.15 -3.54
C LEU A 291 -0.83 18.30 -2.82
N THR A 292 -0.96 18.36 -1.51
CA THR A 292 -0.31 19.38 -0.67
C THR A 292 0.58 18.68 0.35
N ARG A 293 1.86 19.00 0.40
CA ARG A 293 2.79 18.45 1.40
C ARG A 293 2.42 18.88 2.81
N ARG A 294 2.46 17.94 3.76
CA ARG A 294 2.27 18.21 5.19
C ARG A 294 3.48 18.88 5.85
N GLY A 295 4.67 18.62 5.32
CA GLY A 295 5.95 19.17 5.81
C GLY A 295 6.78 19.80 4.71
N GLU A 296 8.03 20.15 5.03
CA GLU A 296 9.04 20.48 4.04
C GLU A 296 9.47 19.24 3.27
N GLY A 297 9.77 19.37 2.00
CA GLY A 297 10.11 18.23 1.16
C GLY A 297 11.01 18.58 0.00
N THR A 298 11.63 17.53 -0.54
CA THR A 298 12.41 17.56 -1.78
C THR A 298 11.51 17.84 -3.00
N ALA A 299 12.07 17.88 -4.18
CA ALA A 299 11.31 17.98 -5.43
C ALA A 299 10.22 16.90 -5.52
N TRP A 300 9.12 17.20 -6.21
CA TRP A 300 8.10 16.21 -6.50
C TRP A 300 8.67 15.13 -7.41
N PRO A 301 8.39 13.84 -7.13
CA PRO A 301 8.84 12.75 -7.99
C PRO A 301 8.07 12.74 -9.32
N GLU A 302 8.57 11.95 -10.27
CA GLU A 302 7.79 11.53 -11.42
C GLU A 302 6.74 10.49 -10.96
N PHE A 303 5.51 10.68 -11.42
CA PHE A 303 4.39 9.79 -11.09
C PHE A 303 4.31 8.62 -12.07
N ALA A 304 4.00 7.44 -11.58
CA ALA A 304 3.89 6.24 -12.40
C ALA A 304 2.53 6.12 -13.11
N GLY A 305 2.53 5.40 -14.23
CA GLY A 305 1.33 5.07 -14.99
C GLY A 305 1.12 5.94 -16.23
N PRO A 306 0.15 5.58 -17.08
CA PRO A 306 -0.10 6.27 -18.34
C PRO A 306 -0.80 7.63 -18.16
N SER A 307 -1.29 7.92 -16.96
CA SER A 307 -2.30 8.94 -16.75
C SER A 307 -1.88 10.16 -15.91
N PRO A 308 -1.07 10.06 -14.85
CA PRO A 308 -0.77 11.23 -14.04
C PRO A 308 0.02 12.28 -14.84
N LYS A 309 -0.63 13.42 -15.12
CA LYS A 309 0.02 14.57 -15.78
C LYS A 309 0.06 15.74 -14.80
N ALA A 310 1.26 16.18 -14.43
CA ALA A 310 1.44 17.40 -13.64
C ALA A 310 1.11 18.62 -14.52
N VAL A 311 0.17 19.45 -14.07
CA VAL A 311 -0.27 20.67 -14.77
C VAL A 311 0.16 21.94 -14.06
N GLU A 312 0.35 21.87 -12.74
CA GLU A 312 0.87 22.96 -11.93
C GLU A 312 1.76 22.38 -10.83
N ARG A 313 2.91 23.02 -10.57
CA ARG A 313 3.90 22.50 -9.61
C ARG A 313 4.54 23.65 -8.84
N THR A 314 4.48 23.57 -7.52
CA THR A 314 5.25 24.42 -6.59
C THR A 314 6.08 23.53 -5.66
N ALA A 315 6.86 24.10 -4.77
CA ALA A 315 7.56 23.31 -3.75
C ALA A 315 6.58 22.57 -2.82
N LYS A 316 5.42 23.18 -2.51
CA LYS A 316 4.45 22.66 -1.54
C LYS A 316 3.27 21.93 -2.18
N THR A 317 2.89 22.27 -3.40
CA THR A 317 1.70 21.71 -4.06
C THR A 317 2.03 21.17 -5.44
N ILE A 318 1.27 20.17 -5.87
CA ILE A 318 1.24 19.71 -7.24
C ILE A 318 -0.19 19.38 -7.65
N ASP A 319 -0.61 19.90 -8.81
CA ASP A 319 -1.87 19.55 -9.42
C ASP A 319 -1.65 18.47 -10.48
N LEU A 320 -2.40 17.39 -10.37
CA LEU A 320 -2.35 16.26 -11.29
C LEU A 320 -3.68 16.12 -12.04
N GLU A 321 -3.61 16.01 -13.34
CA GLU A 321 -4.70 15.48 -14.15
C GLU A 321 -4.53 13.99 -14.38
N LEU A 322 -5.59 13.26 -14.11
CA LEU A 322 -5.70 11.81 -14.21
C LEU A 322 -6.80 11.49 -15.22
N ARG A 323 -6.53 10.56 -16.13
CA ARG A 323 -7.50 10.12 -17.12
C ARG A 323 -7.56 8.60 -17.14
N ARG A 324 -8.74 8.08 -17.28
CA ARG A 324 -8.88 6.67 -17.64
C ARG A 324 -8.31 6.49 -19.05
N PRO A 325 -7.33 5.61 -19.28
CA PRO A 325 -6.76 5.44 -20.59
C PRO A 325 -7.78 4.82 -21.57
N ASP A 326 -7.75 5.30 -22.79
CA ASP A 326 -8.48 4.68 -23.90
C ASP A 326 -7.87 3.33 -24.26
N VAL A 327 -8.70 2.41 -24.75
CA VAL A 327 -8.22 1.12 -25.20
C VAL A 327 -7.34 1.31 -26.44
N PRO A 328 -6.07 0.88 -26.40
CA PRO A 328 -5.15 1.04 -27.53
C PRO A 328 -5.56 0.15 -28.70
N PRO A 329 -5.00 0.36 -29.89
CA PRO A 329 -5.18 -0.54 -31.04
C PRO A 329 -4.91 -1.99 -30.66
N PRO A 330 -5.65 -2.96 -31.24
CA PRO A 330 -5.51 -4.38 -30.90
C PRO A 330 -4.08 -4.89 -31.12
N ALA A 331 -3.54 -5.58 -30.11
CA ALA A 331 -2.31 -6.36 -30.21
C ALA A 331 -2.65 -7.83 -30.01
N ARG A 332 -1.96 -8.74 -30.71
CA ARG A 332 -2.26 -10.18 -30.67
C ARG A 332 -1.10 -11.01 -30.12
N LEU A 333 -1.44 -12.02 -29.33
CA LEU A 333 -0.50 -13.05 -28.89
C LEU A 333 -0.20 -14.06 -30.02
N PRO A 334 1.04 -14.55 -30.14
CA PRO A 334 2.22 -14.16 -29.33
C PRO A 334 2.76 -12.78 -29.73
N LEU A 335 3.17 -12.00 -28.76
CA LEU A 335 3.76 -10.68 -29.00
C LEU A 335 5.18 -10.82 -29.61
N PRO A 336 5.61 -9.87 -30.47
CA PRO A 336 7.00 -9.74 -30.88
C PRO A 336 7.91 -9.56 -29.66
N LYS A 337 9.08 -10.18 -29.68
CA LYS A 337 10.06 -10.03 -28.59
C LYS A 337 10.83 -8.72 -28.77
N PHE A 338 10.71 -7.83 -27.81
CA PHE A 338 11.51 -6.61 -27.70
C PHE A 338 12.39 -6.69 -26.45
N ASP A 339 13.67 -6.33 -26.56
CA ASP A 339 14.58 -6.33 -25.42
C ASP A 339 14.11 -5.38 -24.31
N ALA A 340 13.48 -4.27 -24.67
CA ALA A 340 12.89 -3.32 -23.72
C ALA A 340 11.76 -3.92 -22.84
N ASP A 341 11.15 -5.02 -23.27
CA ASP A 341 10.08 -5.70 -22.53
C ASP A 341 10.58 -6.89 -21.71
N ARG A 342 11.84 -7.25 -21.85
CA ARG A 342 12.41 -8.45 -21.27
C ARG A 342 12.22 -8.52 -19.76
N GLU A 343 12.52 -7.45 -19.03
CA GLU A 343 12.36 -7.41 -17.59
C GLU A 343 10.90 -7.56 -17.11
N PHE A 344 9.94 -7.17 -17.96
CA PHE A 344 8.50 -7.26 -17.68
C PHE A 344 7.88 -8.60 -18.08
N LEU A 345 8.67 -9.49 -18.67
CA LEU A 345 8.30 -10.85 -19.07
C LEU A 345 9.02 -11.91 -18.23
N GLU A 346 10.25 -11.63 -17.81
CA GLU A 346 11.09 -12.59 -17.07
C GLU A 346 10.53 -12.86 -15.66
N PRO A 347 10.59 -14.12 -15.22
CA PRO A 347 10.26 -14.48 -13.85
C PRO A 347 11.33 -13.94 -12.87
N ASN A 348 10.92 -13.72 -11.63
CA ASN A 348 11.81 -13.37 -10.52
C ASN A 348 11.27 -13.93 -9.20
N ALA A 349 11.94 -13.66 -8.09
CA ALA A 349 11.57 -14.20 -6.78
C ALA A 349 10.14 -13.85 -6.34
N THR A 350 9.62 -12.69 -6.75
CA THR A 350 8.25 -12.23 -6.43
C THR A 350 7.24 -12.68 -7.49
N ILE A 351 7.54 -12.44 -8.77
CA ILE A 351 6.66 -12.77 -9.90
C ILE A 351 7.18 -14.05 -10.59
N GLN A 352 6.74 -15.20 -10.12
CA GLN A 352 7.21 -16.53 -10.53
C GLN A 352 6.40 -17.06 -11.71
N SER A 353 6.40 -16.32 -12.83
CA SER A 353 5.62 -16.65 -14.04
C SER A 353 6.07 -17.93 -14.76
N ASP A 354 7.21 -18.48 -14.38
CA ASP A 354 7.74 -19.79 -14.84
C ASP A 354 7.11 -21.00 -14.12
N ASP A 355 6.26 -20.75 -13.12
CA ASP A 355 5.54 -21.82 -12.43
C ASP A 355 4.57 -22.54 -13.37
N LEU A 356 4.67 -23.87 -13.44
CA LEU A 356 3.88 -24.67 -14.38
C LEU A 356 2.37 -24.60 -14.12
N ALA A 357 1.97 -24.51 -12.85
CA ALA A 357 0.55 -24.39 -12.50
C ALA A 357 0.02 -22.99 -12.86
N LEU A 358 0.79 -21.92 -12.64
CA LEU A 358 0.46 -20.58 -13.08
C LEU A 358 0.34 -20.51 -14.61
N ARG A 359 1.29 -21.09 -15.36
CA ARG A 359 1.25 -21.13 -16.83
C ARG A 359 0.00 -21.84 -17.35
N ARG A 360 -0.28 -23.01 -16.82
CA ARG A 360 -1.49 -23.77 -17.19
C ARG A 360 -2.75 -22.97 -16.92
N THR A 361 -2.88 -22.41 -15.72
CA THR A 361 -4.04 -21.62 -15.35
C THR A 361 -4.19 -20.35 -16.21
N ALA A 362 -3.09 -19.67 -16.56
CA ALA A 362 -3.14 -18.54 -17.46
C ALA A 362 -3.73 -18.94 -18.83
N LEU A 363 -3.27 -20.03 -19.42
CA LEU A 363 -3.78 -20.52 -20.70
C LEU A 363 -5.25 -20.97 -20.62
N GLU A 364 -5.64 -21.65 -19.55
CA GLU A 364 -7.03 -22.05 -19.30
C GLU A 364 -7.95 -20.83 -19.14
N ALA A 365 -7.52 -19.80 -18.37
CA ALA A 365 -8.29 -18.57 -18.19
C ALA A 365 -8.47 -17.77 -19.49
N LEU A 366 -7.46 -17.79 -20.38
CA LEU A 366 -7.55 -17.17 -21.70
C LEU A 366 -8.56 -17.87 -22.61
N ALA A 367 -8.70 -19.20 -22.51
CA ALA A 367 -9.60 -19.98 -23.36
C ALA A 367 -9.44 -19.67 -24.86
N GLY A 368 -8.20 -19.57 -25.34
CA GLY A 368 -7.87 -19.27 -26.72
C GLY A 368 -7.94 -17.80 -27.14
N GLU A 369 -8.19 -16.87 -26.22
CA GLU A 369 -8.15 -15.44 -26.51
C GLU A 369 -6.75 -15.00 -26.94
N SER A 370 -6.64 -14.33 -28.07
CA SER A 370 -5.38 -13.84 -28.61
C SER A 370 -5.25 -12.32 -28.56
N ASP A 371 -6.34 -11.57 -28.39
CA ASP A 371 -6.29 -10.13 -28.20
C ASP A 371 -5.73 -9.84 -26.80
N VAL A 372 -4.62 -9.09 -26.73
CA VAL A 372 -3.87 -8.84 -25.49
C VAL A 372 -4.71 -8.12 -24.45
N TRP A 373 -5.53 -7.15 -24.88
CA TRP A 373 -6.38 -6.40 -23.95
C TRP A 373 -7.48 -7.29 -23.35
N LYS A 374 -8.17 -8.04 -24.21
CA LYS A 374 -9.19 -9.00 -23.76
C LYS A 374 -8.61 -10.11 -22.89
N ALA A 375 -7.41 -10.57 -23.23
CA ALA A 375 -6.65 -11.52 -22.41
C ALA A 375 -6.39 -10.96 -21.01
N GLY A 376 -5.91 -9.71 -20.92
CA GLY A 376 -5.71 -9.02 -19.64
C GLY A 376 -6.97 -8.95 -18.79
N LEU A 377 -8.12 -8.57 -19.38
CA LEU A 377 -9.42 -8.52 -18.70
C LEU A 377 -9.90 -9.91 -18.22
N LYS A 378 -9.61 -10.98 -18.97
CA LYS A 378 -9.92 -12.35 -18.54
C LYS A 378 -9.08 -12.78 -17.34
N LEU A 379 -7.78 -12.44 -17.35
CA LEU A 379 -6.88 -12.73 -16.23
C LEU A 379 -7.23 -11.91 -14.98
N GLU A 380 -7.57 -10.63 -15.14
CA GLU A 380 -8.06 -9.78 -14.05
C GLU A 380 -9.31 -10.39 -13.41
N ARG A 381 -10.29 -10.76 -14.21
CA ARG A 381 -11.51 -11.43 -13.76
C ARG A 381 -11.20 -12.71 -13.00
N TRP A 382 -10.32 -13.54 -13.56
CA TRP A 382 -9.93 -14.79 -12.92
C TRP A 382 -9.34 -14.55 -11.53
N VAL A 383 -8.43 -13.58 -11.39
CA VAL A 383 -7.84 -13.22 -10.08
C VAL A 383 -8.91 -12.70 -9.13
N ALA A 384 -9.78 -11.79 -9.60
CA ALA A 384 -10.85 -11.21 -8.79
C ALA A 384 -11.84 -12.27 -8.25
N GLU A 385 -12.12 -13.30 -9.03
CA GLU A 385 -13.04 -14.39 -8.66
C GLU A 385 -12.40 -15.44 -7.74
N HIS A 386 -11.09 -15.64 -7.83
CA HIS A 386 -10.39 -16.74 -7.15
C HIS A 386 -9.57 -16.31 -5.93
N MET A 387 -9.35 -15.02 -5.74
CA MET A 387 -8.65 -14.49 -4.56
C MET A 387 -9.64 -14.05 -3.49
N SER A 388 -9.25 -14.23 -2.24
CA SER A 388 -9.90 -13.62 -1.09
C SER A 388 -8.95 -12.65 -0.38
N PHE A 389 -9.51 -11.57 0.14
CA PHE A 389 -8.74 -10.51 0.76
C PHE A 389 -8.29 -10.90 2.18
N ASP A 390 -7.01 -10.70 2.49
CA ASP A 390 -6.41 -11.02 3.78
C ASP A 390 -5.35 -9.99 4.17
N LEU A 391 -5.65 -9.20 5.20
CA LEU A 391 -4.76 -8.17 5.75
C LEU A 391 -3.53 -8.73 6.46
N GLY A 392 -3.58 -9.96 6.91
CA GLY A 392 -2.47 -10.64 7.57
C GLY A 392 -1.34 -11.03 6.61
N ILE A 393 -1.58 -11.00 5.29
CA ILE A 393 -0.57 -11.34 4.27
C ILE A 393 -0.07 -10.05 3.62
N ALA A 394 1.05 -9.52 4.11
CA ALA A 394 1.60 -8.26 3.61
C ALA A 394 2.20 -8.40 2.20
N LEU A 395 3.06 -9.39 2.01
CA LEU A 395 3.71 -9.73 0.73
C LEU A 395 3.83 -11.26 0.64
N ALA A 396 3.69 -11.80 -0.55
CA ALA A 396 3.99 -13.21 -0.83
C ALA A 396 4.35 -13.39 -2.32
N PRO A 397 5.21 -14.36 -2.67
CA PRO A 397 5.48 -14.66 -4.07
C PRO A 397 4.23 -15.20 -4.76
N SER A 398 4.15 -15.01 -6.07
CA SER A 398 2.96 -15.35 -6.85
C SER A 398 2.56 -16.83 -6.77
N SER A 399 3.51 -17.76 -6.61
CA SER A 399 3.21 -19.19 -6.43
C SER A 399 2.48 -19.47 -5.12
N GLU A 400 2.85 -18.81 -4.01
CA GLU A 400 2.18 -18.95 -2.72
C GLU A 400 0.79 -18.28 -2.75
N LEU A 401 0.68 -17.10 -3.38
CA LEU A 401 -0.62 -16.44 -3.61
C LEU A 401 -1.55 -17.32 -4.44
N PHE A 402 -1.02 -17.94 -5.48
CA PHE A 402 -1.77 -18.87 -6.31
C PHE A 402 -2.27 -20.09 -5.53
N LYS A 403 -1.44 -20.66 -4.66
CA LYS A 403 -1.77 -21.82 -3.84
C LYS A 403 -2.80 -21.49 -2.76
N ASN A 404 -2.58 -20.40 -2.04
CA ASN A 404 -3.37 -20.04 -0.86
C ASN A 404 -4.63 -19.23 -1.18
N ARG A 405 -4.71 -18.59 -2.36
CA ARG A 405 -5.83 -17.75 -2.81
C ARG A 405 -6.19 -16.63 -1.84
N ARG A 406 -5.21 -16.11 -1.12
CA ARG A 406 -5.40 -15.06 -0.11
C ARG A 406 -4.27 -14.05 -0.22
N GLY A 407 -4.61 -12.77 -0.04
CA GLY A 407 -3.63 -11.68 -0.05
C GLY A 407 -4.26 -10.32 0.01
N THR A 408 -3.43 -9.30 0.15
CA THR A 408 -3.82 -7.89 0.03
C THR A 408 -3.93 -7.47 -1.44
N CYS A 409 -4.19 -6.19 -1.71
CA CYS A 409 -4.16 -5.63 -3.08
C CYS A 409 -2.84 -5.93 -3.81
N LEU A 410 -1.68 -5.91 -3.11
CA LEU A 410 -0.41 -6.33 -3.70
C LEU A 410 -0.44 -7.79 -4.12
N GLY A 411 -1.00 -8.65 -3.29
CA GLY A 411 -1.15 -10.05 -3.64
C GLY A 411 -1.98 -10.23 -4.93
N TYR A 412 -3.09 -9.51 -5.05
CA TYR A 412 -3.89 -9.50 -6.28
C TYR A 412 -3.08 -8.99 -7.48
N ALA A 413 -2.38 -7.86 -7.32
CA ALA A 413 -1.55 -7.29 -8.38
C ALA A 413 -0.38 -8.22 -8.78
N THR A 414 0.31 -8.80 -7.80
CA THR A 414 1.43 -9.73 -8.03
C THR A 414 0.98 -10.99 -8.76
N LEU A 415 -0.16 -11.56 -8.37
CA LEU A 415 -0.71 -12.75 -9.02
C LEU A 415 -1.18 -12.45 -10.45
N LEU A 416 -1.85 -11.31 -10.66
CA LEU A 416 -2.27 -10.89 -11.99
C LEU A 416 -1.06 -10.66 -12.90
N ALA A 417 -0.02 -9.98 -12.41
CA ALA A 417 1.22 -9.78 -13.16
C ALA A 417 1.90 -11.12 -13.53
N ALA A 418 1.90 -12.10 -12.62
CA ALA A 418 2.47 -13.41 -12.88
C ALA A 418 1.68 -14.18 -13.95
N LEU A 419 0.35 -14.16 -13.91
CA LEU A 419 -0.49 -14.78 -14.92
C LEU A 419 -0.34 -14.09 -16.28
N ALA A 420 -0.23 -12.75 -16.31
CA ALA A 420 0.01 -12.00 -17.53
C ALA A 420 1.36 -12.40 -18.17
N ARG A 421 2.45 -12.41 -17.39
CA ARG A 421 3.77 -12.86 -17.89
C ARG A 421 3.75 -14.32 -18.34
N ALA A 422 3.07 -15.19 -17.61
CA ALA A 422 2.90 -16.61 -17.97
C ALA A 422 2.18 -16.78 -19.30
N ALA A 423 1.30 -15.84 -19.66
CA ALA A 423 0.63 -15.76 -20.97
C ALA A 423 1.45 -15.04 -22.05
N GLY A 424 2.66 -14.57 -21.74
CA GLY A 424 3.52 -13.81 -22.67
C GLY A 424 3.16 -12.32 -22.79
N ILE A 425 2.43 -11.76 -21.81
CA ILE A 425 2.05 -10.34 -21.76
C ILE A 425 2.97 -9.62 -20.78
N PRO A 426 3.74 -8.60 -21.24
CA PRO A 426 4.57 -7.81 -20.35
C PRO A 426 3.73 -7.11 -19.28
N SER A 427 4.16 -7.22 -18.01
CA SER A 427 3.41 -6.67 -16.89
C SER A 427 4.31 -6.14 -15.78
N ARG A 428 3.78 -5.14 -15.06
CA ARG A 428 4.41 -4.54 -13.89
C ARG A 428 3.37 -4.27 -12.80
N VAL A 429 3.83 -4.14 -11.57
CA VAL A 429 2.99 -3.76 -10.44
C VAL A 429 3.19 -2.27 -10.15
N VAL A 430 2.09 -1.58 -9.93
CA VAL A 430 2.07 -0.15 -9.57
C VAL A 430 1.59 0.00 -8.15
N ILE A 431 2.22 0.90 -7.41
CA ILE A 431 1.78 1.37 -6.09
C ILE A 431 1.37 2.84 -6.18
N GLY A 432 0.33 3.19 -5.44
CA GLY A 432 -0.13 4.56 -5.35
C GLY A 432 -1.31 4.71 -4.41
N TYR A 433 -2.11 5.73 -4.68
CA TYR A 433 -3.39 5.95 -4.01
C TYR A 433 -4.55 5.54 -4.90
N VAL A 434 -5.61 5.04 -4.28
CA VAL A 434 -6.91 4.88 -4.92
C VAL A 434 -7.99 5.54 -4.08
N TYR A 435 -8.94 6.18 -4.75
CA TYR A 435 -10.12 6.70 -4.09
C TYR A 435 -11.14 5.59 -3.83
N VAL A 436 -11.60 5.49 -2.58
CA VAL A 436 -12.68 4.58 -2.18
C VAL A 436 -13.49 5.20 -1.06
N LEU A 437 -14.83 5.25 -1.20
CA LEU A 437 -15.76 5.61 -0.13
C LEU A 437 -15.46 6.95 0.59
N GLY A 438 -14.92 7.94 -0.11
CA GLY A 438 -14.62 9.25 0.48
C GLY A 438 -13.20 9.41 1.00
N ILE A 439 -12.32 8.45 0.74
CA ILE A 439 -10.91 8.52 1.13
C ILE A 439 -9.99 8.15 -0.03
N PHE A 440 -8.75 8.60 0.07
CA PHE A 440 -7.62 8.04 -0.69
C PHE A 440 -6.82 7.13 0.24
N GLY A 441 -6.67 5.89 -0.16
CA GLY A 441 -5.88 4.90 0.55
C GLY A 441 -4.78 4.33 -0.31
N GLY A 442 -3.73 3.83 0.34
CA GLY A 442 -2.65 3.12 -0.33
C GLY A 442 -3.12 1.86 -1.02
N HIS A 443 -2.70 1.69 -2.27
CA HIS A 443 -3.19 0.62 -3.11
C HIS A 443 -2.13 0.14 -4.11
N ALA A 444 -2.32 -1.10 -4.61
CA ALA A 444 -1.50 -1.66 -5.66
C ALA A 444 -2.38 -2.32 -6.74
N TRP A 445 -1.97 -2.17 -7.98
CA TRP A 445 -2.60 -2.75 -9.15
C TRP A 445 -1.58 -3.21 -10.17
N THR A 446 -2.03 -3.84 -11.23
CA THR A 446 -1.18 -4.32 -12.32
C THR A 446 -1.33 -3.44 -13.54
N GLU A 447 -0.24 -3.20 -14.25
CA GLU A 447 -0.29 -2.69 -15.61
C GLU A 447 0.24 -3.76 -16.58
N ILE A 448 -0.46 -3.94 -17.68
CA ILE A 448 -0.04 -4.78 -18.80
C ILE A 448 0.29 -3.92 -20.02
N ARG A 449 1.21 -4.37 -20.87
CA ARG A 449 1.59 -3.62 -22.06
C ARG A 449 0.79 -4.08 -23.27
N VAL A 450 0.00 -3.17 -23.85
CA VAL A 450 -0.87 -3.42 -25.01
C VAL A 450 -0.49 -2.44 -26.11
N GLY A 451 0.00 -2.90 -27.26
CA GLY A 451 0.38 -2.02 -28.37
C GLY A 451 1.41 -0.94 -28.03
N GLY A 452 2.33 -1.23 -27.08
CA GLY A 452 3.33 -0.27 -26.59
C GLY A 452 2.87 0.61 -25.42
N THR A 453 1.59 0.61 -25.06
CA THR A 453 1.01 1.40 -23.97
C THR A 453 0.81 0.57 -22.72
N TRP A 454 1.14 1.10 -21.55
CA TRP A 454 0.80 0.50 -20.26
C TRP A 454 -0.67 0.72 -19.93
N MET A 455 -1.41 -0.37 -19.70
CA MET A 455 -2.84 -0.37 -19.42
C MET A 455 -3.10 -0.88 -18.01
N PRO A 456 -3.71 -0.07 -17.13
CA PRO A 456 -3.95 -0.46 -15.74
C PRO A 456 -5.14 -1.41 -15.62
N LEU A 457 -4.95 -2.47 -14.83
CA LEU A 457 -5.93 -3.47 -14.42
C LEU A 457 -5.89 -3.65 -12.91
N ASP A 458 -7.02 -3.67 -12.26
CA ASP A 458 -7.12 -3.82 -10.80
C ASP A 458 -8.04 -4.95 -10.39
N ALA A 459 -7.48 -6.12 -10.14
CA ALA A 459 -8.24 -7.30 -9.73
C ALA A 459 -8.79 -7.22 -8.29
N ALA A 460 -8.31 -6.31 -7.46
CA ALA A 460 -8.80 -6.11 -6.10
C ALA A 460 -10.01 -5.15 -6.07
N ILE A 461 -10.03 -4.15 -6.97
CA ILE A 461 -11.09 -3.14 -7.09
C ILE A 461 -11.41 -2.97 -8.58
N VAL A 462 -12.13 -3.92 -9.12
CA VAL A 462 -12.38 -4.00 -10.55
C VAL A 462 -13.20 -2.81 -11.05
N SER A 463 -12.73 -2.20 -12.13
CA SER A 463 -13.44 -1.18 -12.91
C SER A 463 -14.00 -1.77 -14.20
N PRO A 464 -15.05 -1.21 -14.80
CA PRO A 464 -15.48 -1.62 -16.12
C PRO A 464 -14.43 -1.29 -17.19
N GLY A 465 -13.58 -2.25 -17.59
CA GLY A 465 -12.45 -2.07 -18.50
C GLY A 465 -11.16 -1.65 -17.78
N ALA A 466 -10.41 -0.66 -18.28
CA ALA A 466 -9.22 -0.16 -17.60
C ALA A 466 -9.55 0.43 -16.22
N ALA A 467 -8.59 0.37 -15.28
CA ALA A 467 -8.75 1.04 -14.00
C ALA A 467 -9.10 2.53 -14.19
N ASP A 468 -9.95 3.04 -13.33
CA ASP A 468 -10.54 4.37 -13.44
C ASP A 468 -9.56 5.50 -13.12
N ALA A 469 -9.95 6.74 -13.41
CA ALA A 469 -9.13 7.93 -13.19
C ALA A 469 -8.88 8.26 -11.71
N ALA A 470 -9.47 7.54 -10.77
CA ALA A 470 -9.24 7.75 -9.34
C ALA A 470 -8.07 6.90 -8.77
N HIS A 471 -7.21 6.37 -9.63
CA HIS A 471 -5.94 5.73 -9.31
C HIS A 471 -4.78 6.70 -9.56
N ILE A 472 -4.01 7.02 -8.53
CA ILE A 472 -2.85 7.93 -8.59
C ILE A 472 -1.58 7.09 -8.45
N GLY A 473 -0.93 6.74 -9.57
CA GLY A 473 0.28 5.93 -9.55
C GLY A 473 1.48 6.71 -9.03
N LEU A 474 2.20 6.16 -8.06
CA LEU A 474 3.42 6.75 -7.50
C LEU A 474 4.68 6.06 -8.00
N SER A 475 4.68 4.73 -8.02
CA SER A 475 5.82 3.92 -8.43
C SER A 475 5.36 2.69 -9.19
N ALA A 476 6.17 2.20 -10.12
CA ALA A 476 5.94 0.96 -10.86
C ALA A 476 7.21 0.11 -10.87
N SER A 477 7.06 -1.21 -10.67
CA SER A 477 8.19 -2.13 -10.63
C SER A 477 7.88 -3.45 -11.35
N SER A 478 8.89 -3.97 -12.04
CA SER A 478 8.92 -5.35 -12.53
C SER A 478 9.23 -6.38 -11.43
N PHE A 479 9.64 -5.93 -10.24
CA PHE A 479 10.27 -6.70 -9.16
C PHE A 479 11.60 -7.37 -9.54
N ARG A 480 12.20 -6.97 -10.67
CA ARG A 480 13.53 -7.45 -11.04
C ARG A 480 14.57 -7.07 -10.01
N ASP A 481 14.47 -5.85 -9.48
CA ASP A 481 15.41 -5.27 -8.52
C ASP A 481 14.91 -5.43 -7.07
N GLY A 482 14.40 -6.63 -6.74
CA GLY A 482 13.89 -6.94 -5.42
C GLY A 482 12.54 -6.30 -5.08
N SER A 483 12.00 -6.65 -3.92
CA SER A 483 10.69 -6.12 -3.47
C SER A 483 10.76 -4.68 -2.98
N GLY A 484 11.93 -4.22 -2.50
CA GLY A 484 12.15 -2.85 -2.03
C GLY A 484 12.03 -1.80 -3.12
N SER A 485 12.34 -2.15 -4.39
CA SER A 485 12.29 -1.22 -5.52
C SER A 485 10.90 -0.60 -5.76
N LEU A 486 9.84 -1.29 -5.39
CA LEU A 486 8.47 -0.81 -5.59
C LEU A 486 8.10 0.33 -4.63
N VAL A 487 8.71 0.36 -3.44
CA VAL A 487 8.34 1.28 -2.35
C VAL A 487 9.40 2.35 -2.09
N SER A 488 10.42 2.42 -2.92
CA SER A 488 11.48 3.43 -2.87
C SER A 488 11.06 4.75 -3.54
N GLY A 489 11.84 5.79 -3.35
CA GLY A 489 11.74 7.07 -4.04
C GLY A 489 10.36 7.74 -4.00
N PRO A 490 9.59 7.71 -5.09
CA PRO A 490 8.32 8.44 -5.19
C PRO A 490 7.29 8.07 -4.13
N VAL A 491 7.23 6.79 -3.75
CA VAL A 491 6.31 6.33 -2.71
C VAL A 491 6.65 6.98 -1.38
N GLN A 492 7.91 6.93 -0.98
CA GLN A 492 8.35 7.50 0.30
C GLN A 492 8.21 9.03 0.35
N ALA A 493 8.44 9.71 -0.77
CA ALA A 493 8.33 11.17 -0.87
C ALA A 493 6.89 11.69 -0.77
N VAL A 494 5.88 10.86 -1.09
CA VAL A 494 4.49 11.29 -1.22
C VAL A 494 3.58 10.55 -0.24
N PHE A 495 3.79 9.24 -0.04
CA PHE A 495 2.86 8.41 0.70
C PHE A 495 2.84 8.76 2.19
N GLY A 496 1.64 9.09 2.72
CA GLY A 496 1.47 9.56 4.10
C GLY A 496 1.99 10.99 4.36
N GLN A 497 2.63 11.63 3.38
CA GLN A 497 3.24 12.95 3.51
C GLN A 497 2.43 14.08 2.85
N VAL A 498 1.28 13.77 2.30
CA VAL A 498 0.45 14.73 1.56
C VAL A 498 -1.02 14.66 1.98
N ASP A 499 -1.71 15.76 1.75
CA ASP A 499 -3.17 15.82 1.68
C ASP A 499 -3.58 15.83 0.21
N ILE A 500 -4.73 15.22 -0.12
CA ILE A 500 -5.24 15.13 -1.48
C ILE A 500 -6.60 15.81 -1.54
N ARG A 501 -6.73 16.82 -2.40
CA ARG A 501 -7.97 17.54 -2.64
C ARG A 501 -8.42 17.34 -4.08
N ILE A 502 -9.65 16.94 -4.30
CA ILE A 502 -10.28 16.87 -5.62
C ILE A 502 -10.67 18.29 -6.04
N LEU A 503 -10.23 18.70 -7.23
CA LEU A 503 -10.53 20.01 -7.83
C LEU A 503 -11.59 19.91 -8.93
N GLU A 504 -11.56 18.81 -9.70
CA GLU A 504 -12.47 18.60 -10.83
C GLU A 504 -12.59 17.09 -11.11
N TYR A 505 -13.74 16.66 -11.59
CA TYR A 505 -13.94 15.28 -12.03
C TYR A 505 -14.91 15.20 -13.22
N ALA A 506 -14.88 14.06 -13.93
CA ALA A 506 -15.88 13.70 -14.92
C ALA A 506 -16.17 12.19 -14.89
N GLY A 507 -17.44 11.85 -15.00
CA GLY A 507 -17.89 10.48 -15.23
C GLY A 507 -17.73 10.03 -16.69
N PRO A 508 -18.35 8.89 -17.06
CA PRO A 508 -18.28 8.34 -18.43
C PRO A 508 -18.88 9.27 -19.50
N ASP A 509 -19.78 10.15 -19.11
CA ASP A 509 -20.40 11.16 -20.01
C ASP A 509 -19.44 12.30 -20.40
N GLY A 510 -18.24 12.34 -19.78
CA GLY A 510 -17.24 13.37 -20.02
C GLY A 510 -17.59 14.74 -19.47
N LYS A 511 -18.76 14.92 -18.85
CA LYS A 511 -19.19 16.20 -18.27
C LYS A 511 -18.31 16.56 -17.08
N ARG A 512 -17.60 17.67 -17.20
CA ARG A 512 -16.72 18.19 -16.15
C ARG A 512 -17.51 18.85 -15.03
N VAL A 513 -17.14 18.51 -13.79
CA VAL A 513 -17.69 19.11 -12.57
C VAL A 513 -16.52 19.72 -11.80
N VAL A 514 -16.49 21.04 -11.70
CA VAL A 514 -15.52 21.79 -10.89
C VAL A 514 -16.00 21.76 -9.44
N VAL A 515 -15.09 21.44 -8.52
CA VAL A 515 -15.37 21.35 -7.09
C VAL A 515 -15.02 22.69 -6.43
N PRO A 516 -16.03 23.48 -5.99
CA PRO A 516 -15.78 24.72 -5.25
C PRO A 516 -15.04 24.47 -3.94
N GLU A 517 -14.31 25.43 -3.43
CA GLU A 517 -13.64 25.30 -2.13
C GLU A 517 -14.60 25.10 -0.96
N THR A 518 -15.77 25.73 -1.06
CA THR A 518 -16.84 25.70 -0.04
C THR A 518 -17.88 24.61 -0.29
N ALA A 519 -17.68 23.74 -1.30
CA ALA A 519 -18.66 22.74 -1.68
C ALA A 519 -18.95 21.80 -0.52
N LYS A 520 -20.24 21.67 -0.23
CA LYS A 520 -20.78 20.59 0.59
C LYS A 520 -21.33 19.53 -0.35
N SER A 521 -21.15 18.26 0.02
CA SER A 521 -21.69 17.13 -0.75
C SER A 521 -23.22 17.10 -0.73
N TYR A 522 -23.85 17.77 0.24
CA TYR A 522 -25.30 17.70 0.48
C TYR A 522 -25.93 19.05 0.84
N THR A 523 -27.25 19.12 0.65
CA THR A 523 -28.16 20.13 1.19
C THR A 523 -29.31 19.45 1.91
N ILE A 524 -29.91 20.15 2.86
CA ILE A 524 -31.17 19.72 3.50
C ILE A 524 -32.24 20.79 3.22
N GLU A 525 -33.35 20.38 2.61
CA GLU A 525 -34.49 21.20 2.31
C GLU A 525 -35.73 20.61 2.98
N GLY A 526 -36.09 21.15 4.16
CA GLY A 526 -37.16 20.57 4.98
C GLY A 526 -36.85 19.14 5.42
N ASP A 527 -37.62 18.18 4.97
CA ASP A 527 -37.47 16.76 5.27
C ASP A 527 -36.62 16.00 4.23
N VAL A 528 -36.05 16.70 3.25
CA VAL A 528 -35.31 16.10 2.14
C VAL A 528 -33.83 16.35 2.27
N TYR A 529 -33.05 15.27 2.28
CA TYR A 529 -31.61 15.27 2.08
C TYR A 529 -31.32 15.12 0.59
N HIS A 530 -30.57 16.05 0.03
CA HIS A 530 -30.06 15.99 -1.34
C HIS A 530 -28.54 15.86 -1.32
N ASN A 531 -28.02 14.86 -1.97
CA ASN A 531 -26.58 14.72 -2.19
C ASN A 531 -26.28 14.84 -3.69
N SER A 532 -25.85 16.04 -4.11
CA SER A 532 -25.55 16.32 -5.52
C SER A 532 -24.33 15.54 -6.03
N TRP A 533 -23.42 15.15 -5.14
CA TRP A 533 -22.22 14.39 -5.49
C TRP A 533 -22.54 12.92 -5.77
N LEU A 534 -23.43 12.35 -4.99
CA LEU A 534 -23.89 10.97 -5.14
C LEU A 534 -25.09 10.84 -6.09
N GLY A 535 -25.66 11.98 -6.51
CA GLY A 535 -26.81 12.01 -7.40
C GLY A 535 -28.05 11.38 -6.79
N LEU A 536 -28.29 11.58 -5.49
CA LEU A 536 -29.43 11.00 -4.78
C LEU A 536 -30.17 12.00 -3.92
N SER A 537 -31.41 11.67 -3.63
CA SER A 537 -32.22 12.34 -2.63
C SER A 537 -32.89 11.33 -1.71
N LEU A 538 -33.11 11.73 -0.46
CA LEU A 538 -33.76 10.90 0.54
C LEU A 538 -34.71 11.77 1.39
N VAL A 539 -35.98 11.43 1.41
CA VAL A 539 -36.93 12.00 2.35
C VAL A 539 -36.81 11.23 3.67
N LYS A 540 -36.60 11.94 4.76
CA LYS A 540 -36.54 11.29 6.08
C LYS A 540 -37.90 10.71 6.46
N PRO A 541 -37.99 9.59 7.18
CA PRO A 541 -39.24 9.03 7.65
C PRO A 541 -39.96 9.99 8.62
N SER A 542 -41.24 9.84 8.71
CA SER A 542 -42.06 10.60 9.64
C SER A 542 -41.55 10.49 11.08
N ARG A 543 -41.50 11.63 11.80
CA ARG A 543 -40.99 11.72 13.18
C ARG A 543 -39.51 11.43 13.37
N PHE A 544 -38.70 11.26 12.29
CA PHE A 544 -37.27 11.15 12.39
C PHE A 544 -36.59 12.52 12.25
N ALA A 545 -35.44 12.66 12.87
CA ALA A 545 -34.53 13.79 12.69
C ALA A 545 -33.26 13.35 11.98
N PHE A 546 -32.72 14.22 11.13
CA PHE A 546 -31.39 13.99 10.59
C PHE A 546 -30.36 14.06 11.71
N GLY A 547 -29.48 13.06 11.78
CA GLY A 547 -28.35 12.96 12.67
C GLY A 547 -27.05 13.23 11.94
N ARG A 548 -26.12 12.26 11.97
CA ARG A 548 -24.84 12.35 11.30
C ARG A 548 -25.00 12.27 9.79
N LEU A 549 -24.34 13.20 9.10
CA LEU A 549 -24.32 13.33 7.65
C LEU A 549 -22.87 13.19 7.16
N ASP A 550 -22.67 12.63 5.98
CA ASP A 550 -21.36 12.43 5.35
C ASP A 550 -20.33 11.83 6.32
N ALA A 551 -20.63 10.66 6.84
CA ALA A 551 -19.70 9.95 7.70
C ALA A 551 -18.40 9.61 6.97
N VAL A 552 -17.30 9.77 7.69
CA VAL A 552 -15.94 9.52 7.20
C VAL A 552 -15.55 8.08 7.44
N TRP A 553 -14.67 7.59 6.59
CA TRP A 553 -14.06 6.26 6.78
C TRP A 553 -13.68 5.97 8.25
N PRO A 554 -13.86 4.72 8.74
CA PRO A 554 -14.26 3.51 8.00
C PRO A 554 -15.77 3.32 7.82
N ASP A 555 -16.57 4.30 8.18
CA ASP A 555 -18.02 4.26 8.09
C ASP A 555 -18.49 4.60 6.67
N THR A 556 -19.33 3.73 6.09
CA THR A 556 -19.93 3.93 4.77
C THR A 556 -21.30 4.65 4.85
N THR A 557 -21.68 5.13 6.02
CA THR A 557 -22.93 5.85 6.25
C THR A 557 -22.95 7.16 5.46
N VAL A 558 -23.99 7.37 4.69
CA VAL A 558 -24.26 8.63 3.99
C VAL A 558 -25.15 9.53 4.85
N VAL A 559 -26.23 8.96 5.39
CA VAL A 559 -27.16 9.66 6.28
C VAL A 559 -27.54 8.73 7.42
N GLU A 560 -27.47 9.24 8.64
CA GLU A 560 -28.05 8.62 9.83
C GLU A 560 -29.21 9.46 10.33
N MET A 561 -30.29 8.81 10.70
CA MET A 561 -31.51 9.46 11.21
C MET A 561 -31.95 8.78 12.51
N ALA A 562 -32.33 9.58 13.48
CA ALA A 562 -32.86 9.14 14.76
C ALA A 562 -34.37 9.36 14.84
N GLY A 563 -35.07 8.33 15.23
CA GLY A 563 -36.51 8.33 15.42
C GLY A 563 -36.94 8.24 16.88
N PRO A 564 -38.23 8.18 17.15
CA PRO A 564 -38.79 8.00 18.50
C PRO A 564 -38.36 6.64 19.09
N ASP A 565 -38.35 6.55 20.42
CA ASP A 565 -38.06 5.30 21.18
C ASP A 565 -36.72 4.64 20.82
N GLY A 566 -35.72 5.45 20.40
CA GLY A 566 -34.39 4.96 20.01
C GLY A 566 -34.37 4.29 18.62
N ALA A 567 -35.40 4.43 17.82
CA ALA A 567 -35.41 3.94 16.43
C ALA A 567 -34.32 4.63 15.61
N LYS A 568 -33.69 3.86 14.71
CA LYS A 568 -32.65 4.36 13.80
C LYS A 568 -32.98 4.02 12.36
N ALA A 569 -32.64 4.94 11.47
CA ALA A 569 -32.67 4.71 10.02
C ALA A 569 -31.36 5.20 9.40
N VAL A 570 -30.81 4.44 8.45
CA VAL A 570 -29.49 4.74 7.88
C VAL A 570 -29.51 4.49 6.37
N LEU A 571 -28.90 5.41 5.62
CA LEU A 571 -28.51 5.20 4.23
C LEU A 571 -27.00 4.97 4.18
N GLN A 572 -26.60 3.86 3.57
CA GLN A 572 -25.20 3.47 3.39
C GLN A 572 -24.90 3.23 1.92
N GLU A 573 -23.65 3.50 1.52
CA GLU A 573 -23.12 3.18 0.21
C GLU A 573 -22.39 1.83 0.26
N GLY A 574 -22.68 0.92 -0.65
CA GLY A 574 -22.01 -0.37 -0.77
C GLY A 574 -21.44 -0.59 -2.15
N TYR A 575 -20.37 -1.37 -2.24
CA TYR A 575 -19.70 -1.70 -3.51
C TYR A 575 -19.64 -3.21 -3.72
N PHE A 576 -19.69 -3.62 -4.98
CA PHE A 576 -19.39 -4.97 -5.40
C PHE A 576 -18.55 -4.97 -6.69
N THR A 577 -17.81 -6.04 -6.93
CA THR A 577 -17.05 -6.17 -8.18
C THR A 577 -18.00 -6.47 -9.34
N PRO A 578 -17.72 -6.01 -10.58
CA PRO A 578 -18.54 -6.30 -11.75
C PRO A 578 -18.75 -7.79 -12.05
N TRP A 579 -17.85 -8.63 -11.55
CA TRP A 579 -17.91 -10.09 -11.70
C TRP A 579 -18.71 -10.77 -10.59
N ALA A 580 -18.87 -10.12 -9.43
CA ALA A 580 -19.73 -10.65 -8.39
C ALA A 580 -21.19 -10.57 -8.84
N LYS A 581 -21.96 -11.56 -8.47
CA LYS A 581 -23.41 -11.47 -8.61
C LYS A 581 -23.91 -10.37 -7.66
N ALA A 582 -24.26 -9.21 -8.20
CA ALA A 582 -24.68 -8.03 -7.44
C ALA A 582 -25.75 -8.36 -6.40
N GLU A 583 -26.76 -9.15 -6.80
CA GLU A 583 -27.82 -9.61 -5.92
C GLU A 583 -27.31 -10.48 -4.75
N ALA A 584 -26.29 -11.33 -4.99
CA ALA A 584 -25.72 -12.14 -3.93
C ALA A 584 -24.95 -11.29 -2.89
N ALA A 585 -24.20 -10.30 -3.36
CA ALA A 585 -23.48 -9.37 -2.48
C ALA A 585 -24.45 -8.51 -1.65
N ALA A 586 -25.51 -8.02 -2.27
CA ALA A 586 -26.56 -7.26 -1.59
C ALA A 586 -27.33 -8.14 -0.60
N ALA A 587 -27.73 -9.36 -0.98
CA ALA A 587 -28.42 -10.31 -0.10
C ALA A 587 -27.58 -10.65 1.14
N GLU A 588 -26.27 -10.82 0.98
CA GLU A 588 -25.36 -11.04 2.12
C GLU A 588 -25.28 -9.82 3.05
N ALA A 589 -25.28 -8.60 2.49
CA ALA A 589 -25.29 -7.38 3.27
C ALA A 589 -26.59 -7.23 4.07
N LEU A 590 -27.74 -7.52 3.45
CA LEU A 590 -29.05 -7.52 4.10
C LEU A 590 -29.11 -8.55 5.25
N ALA A 591 -28.67 -9.78 5.00
CA ALA A 591 -28.66 -10.85 6.00
C ALA A 591 -27.75 -10.53 7.19
N ARG A 592 -26.66 -9.80 6.98
CA ARG A 592 -25.79 -9.32 8.08
C ARG A 592 -26.48 -8.34 9.00
N PHE A 593 -27.35 -7.49 8.47
CA PHE A 593 -28.06 -6.48 9.26
C PHE A 593 -29.33 -7.03 9.89
N ALA A 594 -30.22 -7.58 9.06
CA ALA A 594 -31.56 -8.00 9.48
C ALA A 594 -31.61 -9.42 10.05
N GLY A 595 -30.61 -10.26 9.77
CA GLY A 595 -30.57 -11.69 10.13
C GLY A 595 -30.68 -12.59 8.90
N PRO A 596 -30.51 -13.93 9.08
CA PRO A 596 -30.52 -14.88 7.97
C PRO A 596 -31.94 -14.97 7.38
N GLY A 597 -32.07 -14.87 6.05
CA GLY A 597 -33.35 -14.98 5.35
C GLY A 597 -33.16 -14.84 3.84
N LYS A 598 -34.21 -15.17 3.09
CA LYS A 598 -34.24 -14.97 1.65
C LYS A 598 -34.82 -13.58 1.38
N PRO A 599 -34.08 -12.66 0.74
CA PRO A 599 -34.60 -11.34 0.42
C PRO A 599 -35.77 -11.42 -0.58
N GLU A 600 -36.75 -10.55 -0.39
CA GLU A 600 -37.76 -10.25 -1.39
C GLU A 600 -37.14 -9.42 -2.51
N ARG A 601 -37.60 -9.64 -3.74
CA ARG A 601 -37.14 -8.91 -4.93
C ARG A 601 -38.24 -8.05 -5.50
N ALA A 602 -37.92 -6.79 -5.75
CA ALA A 602 -38.80 -5.81 -6.39
C ALA A 602 -38.02 -5.00 -7.43
N THR A 603 -38.74 -4.15 -8.16
CA THR A 603 -38.14 -3.17 -9.08
C THR A 603 -38.63 -1.79 -8.71
N LYS A 604 -37.71 -0.81 -8.63
CA LYS A 604 -38.03 0.60 -8.45
C LYS A 604 -37.25 1.43 -9.46
N GLU A 605 -37.91 2.23 -10.26
CA GLU A 605 -37.31 3.11 -11.26
C GLU A 605 -36.29 2.36 -12.19
N GLY A 606 -36.70 1.14 -12.62
CA GLY A 606 -35.85 0.28 -13.47
C GLY A 606 -34.70 -0.44 -12.75
N ARG A 607 -34.52 -0.26 -11.44
CA ARG A 607 -33.46 -0.87 -10.64
C ARG A 607 -33.96 -2.04 -9.81
N THR A 608 -33.17 -3.06 -9.65
CA THR A 608 -33.44 -4.17 -8.73
C THR A 608 -33.34 -3.69 -7.29
N VAL A 609 -34.38 -3.99 -6.52
CA VAL A 609 -34.42 -3.77 -5.06
C VAL A 609 -34.54 -5.12 -4.37
N LEU A 610 -33.65 -5.40 -3.44
CA LEU A 610 -33.75 -6.55 -2.53
C LEU A 610 -34.09 -6.05 -1.15
N SER A 611 -35.04 -6.67 -0.46
CA SER A 611 -35.41 -6.30 0.91
C SER A 611 -35.53 -7.51 1.83
N LEU A 612 -35.20 -7.30 3.11
CA LEU A 612 -35.29 -8.31 4.16
C LEU A 612 -35.69 -7.66 5.49
N SER A 613 -36.74 -8.20 6.11
CA SER A 613 -37.21 -7.72 7.40
C SER A 613 -37.35 -8.86 8.38
N GLN A 614 -36.84 -8.69 9.60
CA GLN A 614 -36.92 -9.67 10.68
C GLN A 614 -37.00 -8.97 12.04
N GLY A 615 -38.11 -9.16 12.74
CA GLY A 615 -38.32 -8.54 14.04
C GLY A 615 -38.24 -7.02 13.98
N GLU A 616 -37.38 -6.44 14.80
CA GLU A 616 -37.17 -5.00 14.89
C GLU A 616 -36.06 -4.49 13.91
N LYS A 617 -35.74 -5.25 12.88
CA LYS A 617 -34.73 -4.87 11.86
C LYS A 617 -35.28 -5.07 10.45
N ALA A 618 -35.10 -4.08 9.61
CA ALA A 618 -35.44 -4.15 8.20
C ALA A 618 -34.38 -3.46 7.35
N ALA A 619 -34.06 -4.03 6.20
CA ALA A 619 -33.07 -3.48 5.28
C ALA A 619 -33.46 -3.71 3.83
N ALA A 620 -33.06 -2.79 2.95
CA ALA A 620 -33.20 -2.92 1.51
C ALA A 620 -31.91 -2.48 0.82
N ALA A 621 -31.59 -3.13 -0.30
CA ALA A 621 -30.51 -2.76 -1.19
C ALA A 621 -31.05 -2.38 -2.56
N VAL A 622 -30.79 -1.17 -3.03
CA VAL A 622 -31.09 -0.69 -4.38
C VAL A 622 -29.81 -0.83 -5.22
N LEU A 623 -29.83 -1.68 -6.23
CA LEU A 623 -28.66 -1.96 -7.07
C LEU A 623 -28.57 -0.94 -8.20
N ASP A 624 -27.38 -0.34 -8.37
CA ASP A 624 -27.10 0.66 -9.39
C ASP A 624 -25.66 0.57 -9.92
N GLY A 625 -25.44 -0.13 -11.03
CA GLY A 625 -24.11 -0.35 -11.59
C GLY A 625 -23.16 -1.03 -10.60
N PRO A 626 -21.95 -0.47 -10.33
CA PRO A 626 -20.96 -1.03 -9.40
C PRO A 626 -21.25 -0.70 -7.93
N VAL A 627 -22.38 -0.05 -7.63
CA VAL A 627 -22.77 0.40 -6.28
C VAL A 627 -24.13 -0.19 -5.93
N PHE A 628 -24.37 -0.46 -4.68
CA PHE A 628 -25.71 -0.62 -4.15
C PHE A 628 -25.91 0.33 -2.96
N TRP A 629 -27.11 0.86 -2.87
CA TRP A 629 -27.52 1.74 -1.79
C TRP A 629 -28.29 0.93 -0.76
N MET A 630 -27.75 0.85 0.45
CA MET A 630 -28.37 0.09 1.53
C MET A 630 -29.15 1.03 2.46
N LEU A 631 -30.45 0.84 2.53
CA LEU A 631 -31.37 1.49 3.45
C LEU A 631 -31.63 0.54 4.60
N THR A 632 -31.44 0.97 5.83
CA THR A 632 -31.66 0.14 7.01
C THR A 632 -32.56 0.87 8.02
N SER A 633 -33.32 0.10 8.75
CA SER A 633 -34.13 0.57 9.87
C SER A 633 -34.11 -0.40 11.03
N ALA A 634 -34.01 0.12 12.25
CA ALA A 634 -34.10 -0.64 13.50
C ALA A 634 -35.06 0.03 14.48
N GLY A 635 -35.84 -0.78 15.21
CA GLY A 635 -36.86 -0.35 16.16
C GLY A 635 -38.23 -1.00 15.92
N ARG A 636 -39.19 -0.71 16.77
CA ARG A 636 -40.51 -1.40 16.81
C ARG A 636 -41.25 -1.47 15.47
N ASN A 637 -41.12 -0.50 14.60
CA ASN A 637 -41.78 -0.46 13.29
C ASN A 637 -40.76 -0.45 12.13
N ALA A 638 -39.70 -1.24 12.23
CA ALA A 638 -38.60 -1.21 11.26
C ALA A 638 -39.08 -1.41 9.81
N ALA A 639 -39.96 -2.36 9.55
CA ALA A 639 -40.52 -2.60 8.20
C ALA A 639 -41.30 -1.41 7.65
N GLY A 640 -42.11 -0.75 8.48
CA GLY A 640 -42.86 0.45 8.08
C GLY A 640 -41.94 1.63 7.78
N VAL A 641 -40.93 1.85 8.61
CA VAL A 641 -39.89 2.87 8.39
C VAL A 641 -39.09 2.59 7.12
N LEU A 642 -38.72 1.33 6.85
CA LEU A 642 -38.04 0.96 5.61
C LEU A 642 -38.90 1.25 4.37
N ALA A 643 -40.19 0.99 4.45
CA ALA A 643 -41.13 1.31 3.37
C ALA A 643 -41.19 2.82 3.10
N GLU A 644 -41.16 3.68 4.15
CA GLU A 644 -41.04 5.13 4.00
C GLU A 644 -39.74 5.54 3.35
N LEU A 645 -38.60 5.00 3.81
CA LEU A 645 -37.27 5.24 3.22
C LEU A 645 -37.25 4.88 1.74
N LEU A 646 -37.74 3.71 1.37
CA LEU A 646 -37.80 3.27 -0.03
C LEU A 646 -38.66 4.18 -0.90
N ARG A 647 -39.78 4.69 -0.38
CA ARG A 647 -40.62 5.67 -1.11
C ARG A 647 -39.89 7.00 -1.29
N GLY A 648 -39.19 7.46 -0.24
CA GLY A 648 -38.48 8.73 -0.23
C GLY A 648 -37.10 8.74 -0.86
N PHE A 649 -36.54 7.57 -1.20
CA PHE A 649 -35.23 7.46 -1.83
C PHE A 649 -35.36 7.56 -3.35
N SER A 650 -34.58 8.41 -3.99
CA SER A 650 -34.46 8.53 -5.45
C SER A 650 -33.02 8.76 -5.89
N LEU A 651 -32.69 8.30 -7.08
CA LEU A 651 -31.41 8.53 -7.75
C LEU A 651 -31.66 9.54 -8.89
N ASN A 652 -31.04 10.71 -8.76
CA ASN A 652 -31.32 11.88 -9.61
C ASN A 652 -30.33 12.02 -10.76
N TYR A 653 -29.37 11.09 -10.92
CA TYR A 653 -28.49 11.08 -12.06
C TYR A 653 -28.99 10.16 -13.16
N GLN A 654 -28.82 10.57 -14.39
CA GLN A 654 -29.14 9.72 -15.53
C GLN A 654 -28.13 8.57 -15.55
N THR A 655 -28.62 7.34 -15.40
CA THR A 655 -27.83 6.14 -15.69
C THR A 655 -27.59 6.13 -17.20
N HIS A 656 -26.42 6.51 -17.65
CA HIS A 656 -26.01 6.16 -18.99
C HIS A 656 -25.65 4.68 -18.98
N THR A 657 -26.53 3.88 -19.57
CA THR A 657 -26.35 2.47 -19.89
C THR A 657 -25.18 2.26 -20.83
#